data_63ec8848f1adab765e6ec8073c26aa5e
#
_entry.id   63ec8848f1adab765e6ec8073c26aa5e
#
_cell.length_a   1.000
_cell.length_b   1.000
_cell.length_c   1.000
_cell.angle_alpha   90.00
_cell.angle_beta   90.00
_cell.angle_gamma   90.00
#
_symmetry.space_group_name_H-M   'P 1'
#
loop_
_entity.id
_entity.type
_entity.pdbx_description
1 polymer ?
#
loop_
_entity_poly.entity_id
_entity_poly.type
_entity_poly.pdbx_seq_one_letter_code
_entity_poly.pdbx_strand_id
1 'polypeptide(L)'
;MPGSFLPVTPEEVAQRGWDAPDFVYAVGEAYVDHPSFGHAIIGRVLEAAGYRVAMLCLPEYHSAEAFKRFGRPKLGFLVSSGVIDSMVNHYTVARKRRNTDVYAPGGRAGLRPDRAVTVYCNRIHEAYPGIPVLIGGVEASLRRFSHYDYWDNKVRRSVLVDSAATLLLYGMGENTILDCCDWVRRGMPAHELPRLRGVCYMAKQPPRDALLLPSHAEITADKHAYCRAFLLEYQEQDPVRGHTLCQQQDAQRYLVQNPPALPLTRQELDRVYDLPFTRLAHPMYDAQGGVPALQEVRFSISAVRGCFGACSFCALTFHQGRIVSSRSEESLLKEARLLASFPDFKGYIHDVGGPTANFRQPACDRQLREGACKNRQCLYPTPCKHMRVSHTELVSLLRKMRAIPGVKKVFIRSGIRYDYLMADKSDQFLTELCRYHVSGQLKVAPEHISPNVLARMGKPRREVYEAFVERYNAVNRKYGLNQYLVPYLMSSHPGCTLKDAVELAEYLRDTSHQPEQVQDFYPTPGTLSTCMYYTGLDPRDMQPVYVPKNPHEKAMQRALLQYRNPANHDLVREALRLLGREDLIGFGPHALVPPRTIRSSAERYSREKAASRAKSAHTYGSAPARSRVPASHRTDRAAPRQGGRRAGAGRKGGGR
;
A
#
# COMPACT_ATOMS: atom_id res chain seq x y z
N MET A 1 -26.88 14.19 -5.08
CA MET A 1 -26.35 14.93 -3.90
C MET A 1 -25.44 13.97 -3.15
N PRO A 2 -24.35 14.44 -2.52
CA PRO A 2 -23.57 13.60 -1.63
C PRO A 2 -24.46 13.02 -0.51
N GLY A 3 -24.23 11.77 -0.13
CA GLY A 3 -24.97 11.13 0.96
C GLY A 3 -24.61 11.70 2.34
N SER A 4 -25.32 11.26 3.38
CA SER A 4 -24.87 11.42 4.77
C SER A 4 -23.84 10.36 5.09
N PHE A 5 -22.92 10.62 6.04
CA PHE A 5 -21.97 9.60 6.54
C PHE A 5 -22.71 8.39 7.12
N LEU A 6 -22.10 7.21 7.05
CA LEU A 6 -22.49 6.09 7.88
C LEU A 6 -22.24 6.43 9.36
N PRO A 7 -23.07 5.96 10.31
CA PRO A 7 -22.95 6.34 11.70
C PRO A 7 -21.64 5.86 12.33
N VAL A 8 -21.02 6.74 13.12
CA VAL A 8 -19.77 6.48 13.86
C VAL A 8 -20.00 6.57 15.38
N THR A 9 -21.18 7.03 15.82
CA THR A 9 -21.56 7.13 17.23
C THR A 9 -22.92 6.48 17.51
N PRO A 10 -23.22 6.09 18.77
CA PRO A 10 -24.54 5.60 19.16
C PRO A 10 -25.67 6.59 18.88
N GLU A 11 -25.40 7.90 19.03
CA GLU A 11 -26.37 8.96 18.80
C GLU A 11 -26.75 9.02 17.30
N GLU A 12 -25.78 8.88 16.40
CA GLU A 12 -26.03 8.82 14.96
C GLU A 12 -26.79 7.54 14.54
N VAL A 13 -26.57 6.42 15.25
CA VAL A 13 -27.37 5.18 15.09
C VAL A 13 -28.81 5.43 15.50
N ALA A 14 -29.02 6.08 16.65
CA ALA A 14 -30.36 6.42 17.15
C ALA A 14 -31.08 7.42 16.24
N GLN A 15 -30.39 8.45 15.71
CA GLN A 15 -30.94 9.40 14.75
C GLN A 15 -31.46 8.74 13.45
N ARG A 16 -30.87 7.59 13.05
CA ARG A 16 -31.37 6.79 11.92
C ARG A 16 -32.56 5.89 12.30
N GLY A 17 -33.02 5.92 13.56
CA GLY A 17 -34.10 5.08 14.06
C GLY A 17 -33.70 3.60 14.21
N TRP A 18 -32.42 3.31 14.36
CA TRP A 18 -31.94 1.94 14.53
C TRP A 18 -31.81 1.60 16.02
N ASP A 19 -32.38 0.48 16.41
CA ASP A 19 -32.20 -0.14 17.75
C ASP A 19 -30.80 -0.72 17.92
N ALA A 20 -30.25 -1.32 16.86
CA ALA A 20 -28.87 -1.80 16.77
C ALA A 20 -28.45 -1.88 15.29
N PRO A 21 -27.14 -1.76 14.98
CA PRO A 21 -26.61 -2.07 13.65
C PRO A 21 -26.69 -3.56 13.37
N ASP A 22 -26.82 -3.93 12.09
CA ASP A 22 -26.66 -5.31 11.66
C ASP A 22 -25.17 -5.71 11.73
N PHE A 23 -24.30 -4.83 11.25
CA PHE A 23 -22.85 -5.00 11.34
C PHE A 23 -22.16 -3.77 11.92
N VAL A 24 -21.13 -4.02 12.74
CA VAL A 24 -20.15 -3.00 13.15
C VAL A 24 -18.87 -3.24 12.35
N TYR A 25 -18.40 -2.22 11.61
CA TYR A 25 -17.20 -2.32 10.81
C TYR A 25 -16.00 -1.69 11.53
N ALA A 26 -15.14 -2.52 12.13
CA ALA A 26 -13.91 -2.10 12.78
C ALA A 26 -12.78 -1.90 11.74
N VAL A 27 -12.22 -0.68 11.68
CA VAL A 27 -11.26 -0.29 10.66
C VAL A 27 -10.02 0.34 11.28
N GLY A 28 -8.84 -0.05 10.81
CA GLY A 28 -7.54 0.45 11.30
C GLY A 28 -7.14 1.83 10.74
N GLU A 29 -8.08 2.64 10.26
CA GLU A 29 -7.84 4.00 9.76
C GLU A 29 -9.03 4.91 10.03
N ALA A 30 -8.86 6.22 9.89
CA ALA A 30 -9.93 7.19 10.06
C ALA A 30 -11.04 7.01 9.00
N TYR A 31 -12.27 7.34 9.35
CA TYR A 31 -13.38 7.26 8.40
C TYR A 31 -13.31 8.37 7.35
N VAL A 32 -12.91 7.99 6.16
CA VAL A 32 -12.96 8.81 4.94
C VAL A 32 -13.95 8.15 4.00
N ASP A 33 -15.09 8.78 3.79
CA ASP A 33 -16.16 8.26 2.93
C ASP A 33 -15.90 8.64 1.45
N HIS A 34 -14.90 8.00 0.87
CA HIS A 34 -14.43 8.24 -0.49
C HIS A 34 -14.22 6.92 -1.25
N PRO A 35 -14.55 6.84 -2.55
CA PRO A 35 -14.44 5.59 -3.33
C PRO A 35 -13.01 5.09 -3.59
N SER A 36 -11.99 5.76 -3.06
CA SER A 36 -10.62 5.26 -2.98
C SER A 36 -10.34 4.45 -1.70
N PHE A 37 -11.28 4.40 -0.76
CA PHE A 37 -11.14 3.70 0.51
C PHE A 37 -12.01 2.45 0.54
N GLY A 38 -11.38 1.29 0.76
CA GLY A 38 -12.09 0.00 0.74
C GLY A 38 -13.22 -0.10 1.78
N HIS A 39 -13.01 0.47 2.98
CA HIS A 39 -14.05 0.47 4.01
C HIS A 39 -15.28 1.33 3.63
N ALA A 40 -15.06 2.45 2.96
CA ALA A 40 -16.16 3.28 2.45
C ALA A 40 -16.94 2.53 1.36
N ILE A 41 -16.23 1.88 0.42
CA ILE A 41 -16.88 1.08 -0.63
C ILE A 41 -17.73 -0.03 -0.02
N ILE A 42 -17.16 -0.84 0.86
CA ILE A 42 -17.87 -1.97 1.47
C ILE A 42 -19.04 -1.48 2.33
N GLY A 43 -18.84 -0.42 3.13
CA GLY A 43 -19.92 0.17 3.92
C GLY A 43 -21.08 0.66 3.06
N ARG A 44 -20.79 1.37 1.95
CA ARG A 44 -21.81 1.86 1.02
C ARG A 44 -22.51 0.76 0.22
N VAL A 45 -21.77 -0.29 -0.17
CA VAL A 45 -22.34 -1.47 -0.83
C VAL A 45 -23.35 -2.17 0.08
N LEU A 46 -23.01 -2.32 1.36
CA LEU A 46 -23.90 -2.92 2.35
C LEU A 46 -25.11 -2.04 2.66
N GLU A 47 -24.92 -0.73 2.83
CA GLU A 47 -26.01 0.22 3.01
C GLU A 47 -27.01 0.18 1.84
N ALA A 48 -26.49 0.17 0.61
CA ALA A 48 -27.30 0.06 -0.60
C ALA A 48 -28.08 -1.27 -0.71
N ALA A 49 -27.56 -2.34 -0.08
CA ALA A 49 -28.23 -3.63 0.03
C ALA A 49 -29.19 -3.73 1.25
N GLY A 50 -29.40 -2.62 1.97
CA GLY A 50 -30.33 -2.53 3.09
C GLY A 50 -29.79 -2.99 4.45
N TYR A 51 -28.47 -3.24 4.57
CA TYR A 51 -27.85 -3.52 5.87
C TYR A 51 -27.57 -2.24 6.66
N ARG A 52 -27.77 -2.30 7.97
CA ARG A 52 -27.47 -1.23 8.93
C ARG A 52 -26.01 -1.37 9.37
N VAL A 53 -25.13 -0.51 8.88
CA VAL A 53 -23.69 -0.58 9.15
C VAL A 53 -23.25 0.62 9.97
N ALA A 54 -22.62 0.36 11.15
CA ALA A 54 -21.94 1.38 11.94
C ALA A 54 -20.43 1.27 11.78
N MET A 55 -19.73 2.41 11.64
CA MET A 55 -18.29 2.48 11.41
C MET A 55 -17.56 2.67 12.73
N LEU A 56 -16.67 1.73 13.08
CA LEU A 56 -15.80 1.78 14.26
C LEU A 56 -14.35 1.98 13.79
N CYS A 57 -14.00 3.23 13.50
CA CYS A 57 -12.70 3.57 12.92
C CYS A 57 -11.68 3.92 14.00
N LEU A 58 -10.45 3.36 13.90
CA LEU A 58 -9.37 3.52 14.85
C LEU A 58 -9.83 3.31 16.32
N PRO A 59 -10.51 2.19 16.63
CA PRO A 59 -10.91 1.92 18.01
C PRO A 59 -9.69 1.87 18.92
N GLU A 60 -9.86 2.37 20.16
CA GLU A 60 -8.90 2.07 21.21
C GLU A 60 -8.81 0.55 21.37
N TYR A 61 -7.60 -0.01 21.35
CA TYR A 61 -7.39 -1.45 21.21
C TYR A 61 -6.72 -2.12 22.41
N HIS A 62 -6.38 -1.38 23.45
CA HIS A 62 -5.79 -1.97 24.66
C HIS A 62 -6.81 -2.71 25.51
N SER A 63 -8.10 -2.42 25.33
CA SER A 63 -9.22 -3.11 25.96
C SER A 63 -10.33 -3.45 24.97
N ALA A 64 -11.31 -4.25 25.40
CA ALA A 64 -12.48 -4.59 24.61
C ALA A 64 -13.58 -3.50 24.63
N GLU A 65 -13.45 -2.48 25.46
CA GLU A 65 -14.54 -1.51 25.72
C GLU A 65 -14.94 -0.70 24.48
N ALA A 66 -13.96 -0.27 23.68
CA ALA A 66 -14.27 0.46 22.45
C ALA A 66 -15.11 -0.35 21.46
N PHE A 67 -14.99 -1.68 21.49
CA PHE A 67 -15.74 -2.60 20.60
C PHE A 67 -17.18 -2.82 21.08
N LYS A 68 -17.53 -2.40 22.30
CA LYS A 68 -18.89 -2.42 22.86
C LYS A 68 -19.67 -1.14 22.58
N ARG A 69 -19.07 -0.12 21.97
CA ARG A 69 -19.65 1.22 21.75
C ARG A 69 -21.06 1.20 21.17
N PHE A 70 -21.36 0.32 20.22
CA PHE A 70 -22.67 0.23 19.55
C PHE A 70 -23.59 -0.86 20.15
N GLY A 71 -23.20 -1.47 21.28
CA GLY A 71 -23.84 -2.68 21.74
C GLY A 71 -23.50 -3.91 20.87
N ARG A 72 -24.20 -5.02 21.11
CA ARG A 72 -24.04 -6.25 20.29
C ARG A 72 -24.72 -6.06 18.95
N PRO A 73 -24.00 -6.10 17.80
CA PRO A 73 -24.63 -6.05 16.50
C PRO A 73 -25.47 -7.30 16.23
N LYS A 74 -26.50 -7.16 15.38
CA LYS A 74 -27.47 -8.26 15.10
C LYS A 74 -26.82 -9.43 14.37
N LEU A 75 -25.90 -9.18 13.44
CA LEU A 75 -25.30 -10.19 12.59
C LEU A 75 -23.82 -10.42 12.90
N GLY A 76 -23.02 -9.37 13.13
CA GLY A 76 -21.60 -9.56 13.42
C GLY A 76 -20.73 -8.34 13.22
N PHE A 77 -19.43 -8.61 13.15
CA PHE A 77 -18.42 -7.60 12.89
C PHE A 77 -17.75 -7.81 11.54
N LEU A 78 -17.41 -6.69 10.89
CA LEU A 78 -16.49 -6.64 9.76
C LEU A 78 -15.18 -6.04 10.25
N VAL A 79 -14.03 -6.55 9.78
CA VAL A 79 -12.73 -6.07 10.23
C VAL A 79 -11.77 -5.91 9.06
N SER A 80 -11.11 -4.76 8.97
CA SER A 80 -9.99 -4.53 8.05
C SER A 80 -8.93 -3.62 8.65
N SER A 81 -7.69 -3.70 8.14
CA SER A 81 -6.62 -2.76 8.51
C SER A 81 -6.79 -1.38 7.87
N GLY A 82 -7.66 -1.23 6.87
CA GLY A 82 -7.79 -0.07 6.01
C GLY A 82 -7.18 -0.29 4.62
N VAL A 83 -6.82 0.80 3.92
CA VAL A 83 -6.28 0.76 2.55
C VAL A 83 -4.85 0.23 2.48
N ILE A 84 -4.15 0.18 3.58
CA ILE A 84 -2.77 -0.30 3.70
C ILE A 84 -2.64 -1.35 4.79
N ASP A 85 -1.70 -2.26 4.61
CA ASP A 85 -1.27 -3.21 5.63
C ASP A 85 -0.69 -2.49 6.85
N SER A 86 -1.10 -2.87 8.06
CA SER A 86 -0.71 -2.19 9.30
C SER A 86 0.81 -2.20 9.52
N MET A 87 1.48 -3.33 9.26
CA MET A 87 2.92 -3.46 9.44
C MET A 87 3.69 -2.62 8.40
N VAL A 88 3.24 -2.61 7.13
CA VAL A 88 3.82 -1.77 6.07
C VAL A 88 3.63 -0.29 6.37
N ASN A 89 2.50 0.09 6.97
CA ASN A 89 2.25 1.47 7.37
C ASN A 89 3.13 1.92 8.53
N HIS A 90 3.33 1.05 9.52
CA HIS A 90 4.04 1.41 10.76
C HIS A 90 5.56 1.41 10.62
N TYR A 91 6.12 0.58 9.75
CA TYR A 91 7.56 0.36 9.73
C TYR A 91 8.19 0.69 8.37
N THR A 92 9.43 1.14 8.41
CA THR A 92 10.30 1.20 7.24
C THR A 92 10.86 -0.20 6.94
N VAL A 93 11.52 -0.36 5.77
CA VAL A 93 12.24 -1.60 5.44
C VAL A 93 13.36 -1.91 6.46
N ALA A 94 13.95 -0.90 7.08
CA ALA A 94 14.92 -1.08 8.17
C ALA A 94 14.25 -1.37 9.54
N ARG A 95 12.95 -1.73 9.54
CA ARG A 95 12.13 -2.01 10.74
C ARG A 95 12.08 -0.87 11.76
N LYS A 96 12.37 0.36 11.33
CA LYS A 96 12.21 1.56 12.17
C LYS A 96 10.76 2.02 12.12
N ARG A 97 10.17 2.32 13.28
CA ARG A 97 8.80 2.83 13.37
C ARG A 97 8.69 4.20 12.70
N ARG A 98 7.62 4.41 11.94
CA ARG A 98 7.31 5.70 11.33
C ARG A 98 6.69 6.64 12.36
N ASN A 99 6.93 7.95 12.19
CA ASN A 99 6.43 8.98 13.10
C ASN A 99 5.08 9.56 12.63
N THR A 100 4.64 9.20 11.44
CA THR A 100 3.41 9.72 10.83
C THR A 100 2.56 8.58 10.25
N ASP A 101 1.24 8.72 10.35
CA ASP A 101 0.24 7.88 9.68
C ASP A 101 -0.75 8.81 8.97
N VAL A 102 -0.60 8.98 7.67
CA VAL A 102 -1.46 9.88 6.86
C VAL A 102 -2.92 9.47 6.84
N TYR A 103 -3.24 8.24 7.23
CA TYR A 103 -4.60 7.70 7.33
C TYR A 103 -5.23 7.89 8.71
N ALA A 104 -4.52 8.53 9.62
CA ALA A 104 -4.99 8.83 10.97
C ALA A 104 -5.25 10.34 11.13
N PRO A 105 -6.10 10.75 12.08
CA PRO A 105 -6.39 12.15 12.37
C PRO A 105 -5.12 12.94 12.68
N GLY A 106 -4.94 14.08 12.02
CA GLY A 106 -3.76 14.94 12.14
C GLY A 106 -2.45 14.26 11.73
N GLY A 107 -2.49 13.13 11.03
CA GLY A 107 -1.28 12.37 10.66
C GLY A 107 -0.60 11.65 11.83
N ARG A 108 -1.28 11.46 12.96
CA ARG A 108 -0.70 10.90 14.20
C ARG A 108 -0.45 9.41 14.07
N ALA A 109 0.80 8.99 14.24
CA ALA A 109 1.16 7.58 14.32
C ALA A 109 0.74 6.94 15.67
N GLY A 110 0.55 5.61 15.67
CA GLY A 110 0.32 4.82 16.89
C GLY A 110 -1.14 4.63 17.29
N LEU A 111 -2.10 5.16 16.53
CA LEU A 111 -3.54 4.95 16.77
C LEU A 111 -4.03 3.58 16.25
N ARG A 112 -3.33 3.00 15.30
CA ARG A 112 -3.56 1.66 14.77
C ARG A 112 -2.64 0.66 15.47
N PRO A 113 -3.09 -0.56 15.84
CA PRO A 113 -2.18 -1.59 16.34
C PRO A 113 -1.36 -2.25 15.22
N ASP A 114 -0.24 -2.86 15.57
CA ASP A 114 0.45 -3.81 14.71
C ASP A 114 -0.45 -5.02 14.45
N ARG A 115 -0.50 -5.52 13.20
CA ARG A 115 -1.40 -6.61 12.79
C ARG A 115 -2.85 -6.34 13.19
N ALA A 116 -3.35 -5.19 12.78
CA ALA A 116 -4.62 -4.61 13.20
C ALA A 116 -5.80 -5.60 13.08
N VAL A 117 -5.85 -6.39 12.01
CA VAL A 117 -6.91 -7.39 11.80
C VAL A 117 -6.95 -8.39 12.96
N THR A 118 -5.80 -8.96 13.34
CA THR A 118 -5.72 -9.93 14.45
C THR A 118 -6.08 -9.31 15.78
N VAL A 119 -5.53 -8.12 16.08
CA VAL A 119 -5.79 -7.44 17.36
C VAL A 119 -7.26 -7.08 17.52
N TYR A 120 -7.88 -6.53 16.49
CA TYR A 120 -9.30 -6.17 16.54
C TYR A 120 -10.21 -7.39 16.70
N CYS A 121 -9.94 -8.48 15.98
CA CYS A 121 -10.69 -9.72 16.15
C CYS A 121 -10.61 -10.25 17.59
N ASN A 122 -9.42 -10.24 18.18
CA ASN A 122 -9.24 -10.69 19.58
C ASN A 122 -10.06 -9.83 20.54
N ARG A 123 -10.08 -8.50 20.37
CA ARG A 123 -10.91 -7.59 21.19
C ARG A 123 -12.40 -7.79 20.97
N ILE A 124 -12.83 -8.08 19.75
CA ILE A 124 -14.23 -8.40 19.43
C ILE A 124 -14.65 -9.70 20.13
N HIS A 125 -13.82 -10.75 20.07
CA HIS A 125 -14.12 -12.02 20.72
C HIS A 125 -14.13 -11.92 22.26
N GLU A 126 -13.29 -11.04 22.81
CA GLU A 126 -13.31 -10.70 24.24
C GLU A 126 -14.60 -9.95 24.62
N ALA A 127 -15.04 -8.99 23.79
CA ALA A 127 -16.28 -8.24 24.03
C ALA A 127 -17.53 -9.11 23.84
N TYR A 128 -17.55 -9.95 22.83
CA TYR A 128 -18.72 -10.75 22.38
C TYR A 128 -18.30 -12.16 21.94
N PRO A 129 -18.10 -13.10 22.88
CA PRO A 129 -17.75 -14.46 22.53
C PRO A 129 -18.75 -15.09 21.54
N GLY A 130 -18.22 -15.77 20.52
CA GLY A 130 -19.01 -16.49 19.52
C GLY A 130 -19.76 -15.63 18.49
N ILE A 131 -19.55 -14.30 18.48
CA ILE A 131 -20.13 -13.46 17.44
C ILE A 131 -19.43 -13.71 16.08
N PRO A 132 -20.15 -13.71 14.94
CA PRO A 132 -19.54 -13.80 13.63
C PRO A 132 -18.60 -12.61 13.35
N VAL A 133 -17.39 -12.90 12.85
CA VAL A 133 -16.41 -11.90 12.45
C VAL A 133 -15.95 -12.21 11.03
N LEU A 134 -16.16 -11.27 10.11
CA LEU A 134 -15.72 -11.35 8.72
C LEU A 134 -14.52 -10.42 8.54
N ILE A 135 -13.38 -10.96 8.15
CA ILE A 135 -12.17 -10.17 7.93
C ILE A 135 -11.90 -9.98 6.44
N GLY A 136 -11.34 -8.82 6.07
CA GLY A 136 -11.06 -8.51 4.67
C GLY A 136 -10.02 -7.40 4.49
N GLY A 137 -9.93 -6.88 3.27
CA GLY A 137 -8.96 -5.85 2.90
C GLY A 137 -7.57 -6.41 2.59
N VAL A 138 -6.60 -5.51 2.35
CA VAL A 138 -5.27 -5.89 1.86
C VAL A 138 -4.50 -6.74 2.86
N GLU A 139 -4.52 -6.42 4.15
CA GLU A 139 -3.80 -7.16 5.18
C GLU A 139 -4.28 -8.61 5.29
N ALA A 140 -5.59 -8.83 5.33
CA ALA A 140 -6.18 -10.16 5.36
C ALA A 140 -5.89 -10.93 4.06
N SER A 141 -6.08 -10.30 2.90
CA SER A 141 -5.82 -10.92 1.60
C SER A 141 -4.39 -11.43 1.45
N LEU A 142 -3.40 -10.65 1.90
CA LEU A 142 -1.98 -11.00 1.76
C LEU A 142 -1.51 -12.05 2.77
N ARG A 143 -2.25 -12.24 3.87
CA ARG A 143 -1.92 -13.19 4.95
C ARG A 143 -2.91 -14.35 5.08
N ARG A 144 -3.69 -14.62 4.01
CA ARG A 144 -4.72 -15.66 4.04
C ARG A 144 -4.18 -17.09 4.14
N PHE A 145 -2.98 -17.35 3.58
CA PHE A 145 -2.23 -18.58 3.76
C PHE A 145 -1.16 -18.45 4.84
N SER A 146 -0.49 -19.54 5.16
CA SER A 146 0.76 -19.48 5.90
C SER A 146 1.80 -18.73 5.09
N HIS A 147 2.43 -17.72 5.70
CA HIS A 147 3.23 -16.75 4.98
C HIS A 147 4.49 -16.36 5.75
N TYR A 148 5.54 -15.96 5.03
CA TYR A 148 6.71 -15.35 5.65
C TYR A 148 6.39 -13.95 6.17
N ASP A 149 6.58 -13.73 7.47
CA ASP A 149 6.48 -12.43 8.12
C ASP A 149 7.88 -11.81 8.23
N TYR A 150 8.06 -10.69 7.54
CA TYR A 150 9.35 -9.99 7.47
C TYR A 150 9.80 -9.43 8.83
N TRP A 151 8.87 -8.95 9.66
CA TRP A 151 9.17 -8.30 10.94
C TRP A 151 9.60 -9.31 12.00
N ASP A 152 8.93 -10.46 12.07
CA ASP A 152 9.28 -11.56 12.97
C ASP A 152 10.35 -12.49 12.38
N ASN A 153 10.66 -12.36 11.09
CA ASN A 153 11.58 -13.22 10.33
C ASN A 153 11.24 -14.71 10.45
N LYS A 154 9.96 -15.05 10.39
CA LYS A 154 9.46 -16.44 10.49
C LYS A 154 8.23 -16.67 9.60
N VAL A 155 7.91 -17.94 9.37
CA VAL A 155 6.64 -18.32 8.76
C VAL A 155 5.55 -18.29 9.82
N ARG A 156 4.47 -17.54 9.55
CA ARG A 156 3.27 -17.46 10.39
C ARG A 156 2.14 -18.27 9.75
N ARG A 157 1.20 -18.73 10.56
CA ARG A 157 -0.04 -19.34 10.09
C ARG A 157 -0.91 -18.32 9.36
N SER A 158 -1.99 -18.79 8.75
CA SER A 158 -3.02 -17.92 8.19
C SER A 158 -3.54 -16.93 9.24
N VAL A 159 -3.78 -15.68 8.81
CA VAL A 159 -4.42 -14.67 9.66
C VAL A 159 -5.82 -15.11 10.13
N LEU A 160 -6.52 -15.96 9.36
CA LEU A 160 -7.81 -16.52 9.75
C LEU A 160 -7.68 -17.41 10.99
N VAL A 161 -6.57 -18.13 11.11
CA VAL A 161 -6.26 -18.94 12.33
C VAL A 161 -5.90 -18.06 13.50
N ASP A 162 -5.02 -17.06 13.27
CA ASP A 162 -4.49 -16.20 14.35
C ASP A 162 -5.56 -15.20 14.86
N SER A 163 -6.57 -14.86 14.05
CA SER A 163 -7.67 -13.96 14.41
C SER A 163 -8.91 -14.71 14.92
N ALA A 164 -8.98 -16.03 14.74
CA ALA A 164 -10.17 -16.84 15.00
C ALA A 164 -11.46 -16.30 14.32
N ALA A 165 -11.32 -15.55 13.23
CA ALA A 165 -12.45 -15.00 12.50
C ALA A 165 -13.27 -16.10 11.80
N THR A 166 -14.54 -15.82 11.53
CA THR A 166 -15.48 -16.79 10.91
C THR A 166 -15.14 -17.01 9.44
N LEU A 167 -14.93 -15.93 8.69
CA LEU A 167 -14.57 -15.94 7.27
C LEU A 167 -13.50 -14.89 6.98
N LEU A 168 -12.70 -15.17 5.95
CA LEU A 168 -11.79 -14.20 5.35
C LEU A 168 -12.21 -13.96 3.90
N LEU A 169 -12.49 -12.70 3.56
CA LEU A 169 -12.78 -12.25 2.21
C LEU A 169 -11.50 -11.68 1.60
N TYR A 170 -11.10 -12.18 0.43
CA TYR A 170 -9.89 -11.73 -0.23
C TYR A 170 -10.16 -11.19 -1.64
N GLY A 171 -9.28 -10.33 -2.10
CA GLY A 171 -9.44 -9.67 -3.39
C GLY A 171 -10.42 -8.51 -3.36
N MET A 172 -11.09 -8.29 -4.48
CA MET A 172 -12.13 -7.26 -4.62
C MET A 172 -13.46 -7.83 -4.13
N GLY A 173 -13.93 -7.33 -3.00
CA GLY A 173 -14.95 -8.00 -2.19
C GLY A 173 -16.38 -7.49 -2.33
N GLU A 174 -16.70 -6.63 -3.30
CA GLU A 174 -17.99 -5.95 -3.36
C GLU A 174 -19.20 -6.91 -3.49
N ASN A 175 -19.12 -7.90 -4.37
CA ASN A 175 -20.15 -8.94 -4.48
C ASN A 175 -20.00 -10.00 -3.35
N THR A 176 -18.77 -10.41 -3.06
CA THR A 176 -18.46 -11.40 -2.04
C THR A 176 -18.99 -11.01 -0.66
N ILE A 177 -18.92 -9.71 -0.29
CA ILE A 177 -19.41 -9.27 1.03
C ILE A 177 -20.93 -9.43 1.14
N LEU A 178 -21.66 -9.18 0.07
CA LEU A 178 -23.11 -9.35 0.04
C LEU A 178 -23.51 -10.83 0.24
N ASP A 179 -22.85 -11.74 -0.49
CA ASP A 179 -23.05 -13.19 -0.36
C ASP A 179 -22.73 -13.67 1.07
N CYS A 180 -21.63 -13.19 1.66
CA CYS A 180 -21.23 -13.55 3.01
C CYS A 180 -22.18 -12.99 4.08
N CYS A 181 -22.65 -11.75 3.94
CA CYS A 181 -23.60 -11.16 4.87
C CYS A 181 -24.97 -11.85 4.79
N ASP A 182 -25.39 -12.25 3.59
CA ASP A 182 -26.61 -13.04 3.41
C ASP A 182 -26.47 -14.44 4.03
N TRP A 183 -25.30 -15.09 3.87
CA TRP A 183 -24.99 -16.37 4.50
C TRP A 183 -25.04 -16.28 6.03
N VAL A 184 -24.48 -15.21 6.63
CA VAL A 184 -24.58 -14.97 8.08
C VAL A 184 -26.04 -14.76 8.50
N ARG A 185 -26.81 -13.94 7.76
CA ARG A 185 -28.23 -13.65 8.04
C ARG A 185 -29.11 -14.90 8.01
N ARG A 186 -28.78 -15.87 7.16
CA ARG A 186 -29.47 -17.18 7.07
C ARG A 186 -29.00 -18.22 8.07
N GLY A 187 -28.18 -17.84 9.06
CA GLY A 187 -27.74 -18.72 10.13
C GLY A 187 -26.51 -19.58 9.81
N MET A 188 -25.70 -19.14 8.88
CA MET A 188 -24.39 -19.74 8.57
C MET A 188 -24.44 -21.23 8.14
N PRO A 189 -25.16 -21.60 7.08
CA PRO A 189 -25.27 -22.98 6.63
C PRO A 189 -23.93 -23.47 6.03
N ALA A 190 -23.22 -24.35 6.73
CA ALA A 190 -21.88 -24.80 6.39
C ALA A 190 -21.78 -25.45 4.99
N HIS A 191 -22.84 -26.06 4.49
CA HIS A 191 -22.87 -26.71 3.17
C HIS A 191 -22.83 -25.71 2.00
N GLU A 192 -23.05 -24.41 2.25
CA GLU A 192 -22.97 -23.35 1.23
C GLU A 192 -21.55 -22.75 1.11
N LEU A 193 -20.68 -22.91 2.12
CA LEU A 193 -19.32 -22.34 2.12
C LEU A 193 -18.53 -22.63 0.83
N PRO A 194 -18.55 -23.83 0.25
CA PRO A 194 -17.81 -24.11 -0.99
C PRO A 194 -18.28 -23.31 -2.21
N ARG A 195 -19.47 -22.72 -2.15
CA ARG A 195 -20.04 -21.90 -3.25
C ARG A 195 -19.66 -20.43 -3.18
N LEU A 196 -19.17 -19.95 -2.03
CA LEU A 196 -18.80 -18.55 -1.81
C LEU A 196 -17.43 -18.24 -2.43
N ARG A 197 -17.39 -17.61 -3.58
CA ARG A 197 -16.14 -17.20 -4.24
C ARG A 197 -15.45 -16.08 -3.49
N GLY A 198 -14.09 -16.03 -3.56
CA GLY A 198 -13.31 -15.00 -2.90
C GLY A 198 -13.26 -15.13 -1.36
N VAL A 199 -13.53 -16.32 -0.83
CA VAL A 199 -13.63 -16.59 0.61
C VAL A 199 -12.64 -17.64 1.03
N CYS A 200 -12.06 -17.46 2.23
CA CYS A 200 -11.37 -18.51 2.96
C CYS A 200 -12.13 -18.82 4.26
N TYR A 201 -12.14 -20.12 4.63
CA TYR A 201 -12.75 -20.62 5.86
C TYR A 201 -11.95 -21.78 6.45
N MET A 202 -12.24 -22.12 7.70
CA MET A 202 -11.61 -23.25 8.38
C MET A 202 -12.48 -24.52 8.25
N ALA A 203 -11.84 -25.65 7.96
CA ALA A 203 -12.48 -26.95 7.88
C ALA A 203 -11.74 -27.99 8.75
N LYS A 204 -12.45 -29.04 9.17
CA LYS A 204 -11.85 -30.20 9.89
C LYS A 204 -11.19 -31.20 8.95
N GLN A 205 -11.60 -31.22 7.70
CA GLN A 205 -11.08 -32.09 6.64
C GLN A 205 -10.99 -31.32 5.32
N PRO A 206 -10.04 -31.69 4.44
CA PRO A 206 -9.95 -31.05 3.13
C PRO A 206 -11.16 -31.42 2.26
N PRO A 207 -11.71 -30.46 1.49
CA PRO A 207 -12.69 -30.78 0.45
C PRO A 207 -12.11 -31.75 -0.58
N ARG A 208 -12.95 -32.66 -1.12
CA ARG A 208 -12.52 -33.73 -2.05
C ARG A 208 -11.81 -33.21 -3.30
N ASP A 209 -12.27 -32.09 -3.84
CA ASP A 209 -11.79 -31.52 -5.10
C ASP A 209 -10.77 -30.38 -4.88
N ALA A 210 -10.28 -30.18 -3.65
CA ALA A 210 -9.32 -29.13 -3.35
C ALA A 210 -7.89 -29.57 -3.70
N LEU A 211 -7.11 -28.66 -4.28
CA LEU A 211 -5.67 -28.84 -4.44
C LEU A 211 -5.00 -28.65 -3.07
N LEU A 212 -4.29 -29.69 -2.64
CA LEU A 212 -3.59 -29.66 -1.36
C LEU A 212 -2.24 -28.94 -1.51
N LEU A 213 -2.06 -27.93 -0.70
CA LEU A 213 -0.77 -27.27 -0.52
C LEU A 213 0.06 -27.99 0.54
N PRO A 214 1.39 -27.92 0.48
CA PRO A 214 2.23 -28.25 1.63
C PRO A 214 1.72 -27.60 2.90
N SER A 215 1.67 -28.36 4.00
CA SER A 215 1.17 -27.94 5.30
C SER A 215 1.99 -26.79 5.89
N HIS A 216 1.44 -26.10 6.89
CA HIS A 216 2.20 -25.08 7.65
C HIS A 216 3.50 -25.66 8.25
N ALA A 217 3.47 -26.91 8.75
CA ALA A 217 4.65 -27.56 9.30
C ALA A 217 5.72 -27.80 8.23
N GLU A 218 5.34 -28.33 7.06
CA GLU A 218 6.28 -28.59 5.95
C GLU A 218 6.90 -27.30 5.41
N ILE A 219 6.12 -26.25 5.17
CA ILE A 219 6.67 -24.98 4.65
C ILE A 219 7.51 -24.22 5.69
N THR A 220 7.34 -24.51 6.97
CA THR A 220 8.18 -23.95 8.03
C THR A 220 9.53 -24.66 8.09
N ALA A 221 9.55 -25.97 7.84
CA ALA A 221 10.75 -26.81 7.90
C ALA A 221 11.56 -26.77 6.59
N ASP A 222 10.90 -26.68 5.41
CA ASP A 222 11.53 -26.78 4.10
C ASP A 222 11.19 -25.58 3.20
N LYS A 223 12.23 -24.88 2.74
CA LYS A 223 12.12 -23.74 1.82
C LYS A 223 11.63 -24.13 0.43
N HIS A 224 11.92 -25.36 -0.04
CA HIS A 224 11.39 -25.86 -1.30
C HIS A 224 9.88 -26.12 -1.19
N ALA A 225 9.43 -26.68 -0.05
CA ALA A 225 8.01 -26.81 0.22
C ALA A 225 7.31 -25.44 0.25
N TYR A 226 7.94 -24.44 0.85
CA TYR A 226 7.44 -23.05 0.81
C TYR A 226 7.29 -22.52 -0.63
N CYS A 227 8.31 -22.72 -1.48
CA CYS A 227 8.26 -22.31 -2.88
C CYS A 227 7.13 -23.03 -3.65
N ARG A 228 6.96 -24.34 -3.44
CA ARG A 228 5.88 -25.12 -4.08
C ARG A 228 4.49 -24.63 -3.66
N ALA A 229 4.29 -24.39 -2.36
CA ALA A 229 3.04 -23.84 -1.84
C ALA A 229 2.73 -22.49 -2.47
N PHE A 230 3.69 -21.58 -2.41
CA PHE A 230 3.55 -20.22 -2.95
C PHE A 230 3.28 -20.22 -4.47
N LEU A 231 3.96 -21.08 -5.24
CA LEU A 231 3.74 -21.17 -6.68
C LEU A 231 2.30 -21.62 -7.01
N LEU A 232 1.77 -22.59 -6.28
CA LEU A 232 0.37 -23.02 -6.43
C LEU A 232 -0.60 -21.90 -6.07
N GLU A 233 -0.39 -21.21 -4.94
CA GLU A 233 -1.19 -20.04 -4.55
C GLU A 233 -1.19 -18.98 -5.64
N TYR A 234 -0.01 -18.66 -6.20
CA TYR A 234 0.15 -17.66 -7.23
C TYR A 234 -0.51 -18.06 -8.56
N GLN A 235 -0.39 -19.33 -8.95
CA GLN A 235 -0.98 -19.84 -10.20
C GLN A 235 -2.50 -19.95 -10.13
N GLU A 236 -3.05 -20.29 -8.97
CA GLU A 236 -4.49 -20.43 -8.74
C GLU A 236 -5.17 -19.12 -8.31
N GLN A 237 -4.42 -18.00 -8.26
CA GLN A 237 -4.96 -16.64 -8.06
C GLN A 237 -5.62 -16.12 -9.35
N ASP A 238 -6.43 -16.95 -10.00
CA ASP A 238 -7.12 -16.61 -11.23
C ASP A 238 -8.63 -16.84 -11.09
N PRO A 239 -9.47 -15.82 -11.35
CA PRO A 239 -10.91 -15.93 -11.12
C PRO A 239 -11.63 -16.83 -12.13
N VAL A 240 -11.04 -17.16 -13.27
CA VAL A 240 -11.68 -17.97 -14.32
C VAL A 240 -11.35 -19.45 -14.16
N ARG A 241 -10.07 -19.77 -13.92
CA ARG A 241 -9.56 -21.14 -13.91
C ARG A 241 -9.01 -21.62 -12.57
N GLY A 242 -9.03 -20.75 -11.53
CA GLY A 242 -8.53 -21.09 -10.20
C GLY A 242 -9.36 -22.18 -9.55
N HIS A 243 -8.68 -23.09 -8.86
CA HIS A 243 -9.28 -24.16 -8.10
C HIS A 243 -9.39 -23.79 -6.61
N THR A 244 -10.17 -24.55 -5.88
CA THR A 244 -10.15 -24.53 -4.42
C THR A 244 -8.80 -25.02 -3.93
N LEU A 245 -8.16 -24.27 -3.04
CA LEU A 245 -6.89 -24.61 -2.39
C LEU A 245 -7.14 -25.00 -0.94
N CYS A 246 -6.37 -25.97 -0.43
CA CYS A 246 -6.48 -26.37 0.95
C CYS A 246 -5.08 -26.53 1.57
N GLN A 247 -4.85 -25.89 2.73
CA GLN A 247 -3.59 -25.97 3.47
C GLN A 247 -3.82 -26.38 4.91
N GLN A 248 -3.21 -27.47 5.35
CA GLN A 248 -3.24 -27.87 6.75
C GLN A 248 -2.48 -26.86 7.61
N GLN A 249 -3.15 -26.30 8.62
CA GLN A 249 -2.62 -25.29 9.52
C GLN A 249 -2.08 -25.88 10.84
N ASP A 250 -2.72 -26.94 11.31
CA ASP A 250 -2.33 -27.77 12.46
C ASP A 250 -2.94 -29.17 12.36
N ALA A 251 -2.80 -29.98 13.39
CA ALA A 251 -3.26 -31.39 13.39
C ALA A 251 -4.75 -31.58 13.09
N GLN A 252 -5.59 -30.56 13.35
CA GLN A 252 -7.05 -30.68 13.30
C GLN A 252 -7.73 -29.68 12.36
N ARG A 253 -6.98 -28.71 11.82
CA ARG A 253 -7.58 -27.60 11.07
C ARG A 253 -6.92 -27.39 9.71
N TYR A 254 -7.79 -27.26 8.73
CA TYR A 254 -7.44 -26.96 7.35
C TYR A 254 -7.99 -25.59 6.97
N LEU A 255 -7.13 -24.73 6.41
CA LEU A 255 -7.56 -23.53 5.71
C LEU A 255 -8.02 -23.95 4.31
N VAL A 256 -9.23 -23.59 3.95
CA VAL A 256 -9.77 -23.76 2.60
C VAL A 256 -9.93 -22.38 1.96
N GLN A 257 -9.36 -22.19 0.78
CA GLN A 257 -9.57 -21.02 -0.07
C GLN A 257 -10.41 -21.44 -1.29
N ASN A 258 -11.60 -20.90 -1.42
CA ASN A 258 -12.39 -21.03 -2.64
C ASN A 258 -11.77 -20.22 -3.80
N PRO A 259 -12.13 -20.50 -5.06
CA PRO A 259 -11.65 -19.70 -6.19
C PRO A 259 -11.90 -18.20 -6.01
N PRO A 260 -11.03 -17.33 -6.55
CA PRO A 260 -11.22 -15.89 -6.45
C PRO A 260 -12.58 -15.42 -6.99
N ALA A 261 -13.11 -14.33 -6.43
CA ALA A 261 -14.28 -13.66 -6.99
C ALA A 261 -14.01 -13.26 -8.44
N LEU A 262 -15.03 -13.33 -9.29
CA LEU A 262 -14.95 -12.82 -10.66
C LEU A 262 -14.70 -11.30 -10.63
N PRO A 263 -13.92 -10.76 -11.56
CA PRO A 263 -13.79 -9.31 -11.69
C PRO A 263 -15.18 -8.71 -11.92
N LEU A 264 -15.47 -7.57 -11.27
CA LEU A 264 -16.70 -6.85 -11.53
C LEU A 264 -16.82 -6.51 -13.01
N THR A 265 -17.99 -6.74 -13.58
CA THR A 265 -18.34 -6.23 -14.90
C THR A 265 -18.29 -4.69 -14.91
N ARG A 266 -18.22 -4.10 -16.09
CA ARG A 266 -18.26 -2.63 -16.22
C ARG A 266 -19.49 -2.03 -15.55
N GLN A 267 -20.65 -2.63 -15.71
CA GLN A 267 -21.90 -2.16 -15.10
C GLN A 267 -21.92 -2.29 -13.58
N GLU A 268 -21.40 -3.39 -13.03
CA GLU A 268 -21.27 -3.56 -11.58
C GLU A 268 -20.31 -2.55 -10.99
N LEU A 269 -19.17 -2.32 -11.67
CA LEU A 269 -18.19 -1.35 -11.23
C LEU A 269 -18.76 0.07 -11.27
N ASP A 270 -19.50 0.43 -12.32
CA ASP A 270 -20.19 1.72 -12.44
C ASP A 270 -21.19 1.92 -11.29
N ARG A 271 -21.99 0.89 -10.95
CA ARG A 271 -22.92 0.93 -9.80
C ARG A 271 -22.20 1.19 -8.48
N VAL A 272 -21.07 0.55 -8.24
CA VAL A 272 -20.27 0.77 -7.02
C VAL A 272 -19.81 2.23 -6.91
N TYR A 273 -19.32 2.81 -8.01
CA TYR A 273 -18.84 4.19 -7.99
C TYR A 273 -19.96 5.25 -8.07
N ASP A 274 -21.19 4.85 -8.35
CA ASP A 274 -22.38 5.69 -8.33
C ASP A 274 -23.02 5.80 -6.93
N LEU A 275 -22.54 5.05 -5.96
CA LEU A 275 -23.00 5.12 -4.57
C LEU A 275 -22.75 6.51 -3.98
N PRO A 276 -23.58 6.95 -3.00
CA PRO A 276 -23.61 8.34 -2.54
C PRO A 276 -22.50 8.69 -1.57
N PHE A 277 -21.24 8.58 -2.01
CA PHE A 277 -20.08 8.97 -1.20
C PHE A 277 -20.08 10.47 -0.91
N THR A 278 -19.77 10.85 0.34
CA THR A 278 -19.59 12.26 0.74
C THR A 278 -18.32 12.86 0.17
N ARG A 279 -17.31 12.06 -0.13
CA ARG A 279 -15.93 12.43 -0.51
C ARG A 279 -15.23 13.30 0.53
N LEU A 280 -15.57 13.12 1.78
CA LEU A 280 -15.03 13.84 2.94
C LEU A 280 -14.55 12.85 4.00
N ALA A 281 -13.71 13.32 4.90
CA ALA A 281 -13.48 12.68 6.17
C ALA A 281 -14.64 13.04 7.12
N HIS A 282 -14.95 12.16 8.06
CA HIS A 282 -16.00 12.44 9.04
C HIS A 282 -15.63 13.68 9.88
N PRO A 283 -16.57 14.62 10.14
CA PRO A 283 -16.29 15.89 10.83
C PRO A 283 -15.69 15.74 12.25
N MET A 284 -15.87 14.58 12.90
CA MET A 284 -15.26 14.30 14.20
C MET A 284 -13.72 14.47 14.23
N TYR A 285 -13.08 14.49 13.07
CA TYR A 285 -11.62 14.64 12.95
C TYR A 285 -11.15 16.08 12.70
N ASP A 286 -12.06 17.04 12.46
CA ASP A 286 -11.72 18.41 12.10
C ASP A 286 -10.89 19.11 13.19
N ALA A 287 -11.31 18.97 14.46
CA ALA A 287 -10.58 19.50 15.61
C ALA A 287 -9.19 18.85 15.83
N GLN A 288 -8.93 17.71 15.19
CA GLN A 288 -7.66 16.97 15.27
C GLN A 288 -6.74 17.26 14.05
N GLY A 289 -7.12 18.19 13.16
CA GLY A 289 -6.36 18.53 11.95
C GLY A 289 -6.78 17.74 10.71
N GLY A 290 -7.95 17.09 10.72
CA GLY A 290 -8.50 16.33 9.60
C GLY A 290 -7.73 15.04 9.32
N VAL A 291 -7.88 14.48 8.10
CA VAL A 291 -7.20 13.25 7.65
C VAL A 291 -6.35 13.58 6.43
N PRO A 292 -5.00 13.60 6.55
CA PRO A 292 -4.11 14.03 5.46
C PRO A 292 -4.29 13.25 4.14
N ALA A 293 -4.56 11.94 4.21
CA ALA A 293 -4.76 11.11 3.03
C ALA A 293 -5.91 11.57 2.12
N LEU A 294 -6.92 12.28 2.67
CA LEU A 294 -8.02 12.82 1.87
C LEU A 294 -7.53 13.85 0.84
N GLN A 295 -6.52 14.66 1.17
CA GLN A 295 -6.01 15.72 0.28
C GLN A 295 -5.50 15.17 -1.05
N GLU A 296 -4.92 13.96 -1.04
CA GLU A 296 -4.40 13.32 -2.24
C GLU A 296 -5.50 12.76 -3.16
N VAL A 297 -6.63 12.35 -2.59
CA VAL A 297 -7.66 11.60 -3.34
C VAL A 297 -8.96 12.37 -3.57
N ARG A 298 -9.25 13.43 -2.83
CA ARG A 298 -10.53 14.15 -2.84
C ARG A 298 -11.05 14.46 -4.25
N PHE A 299 -10.19 14.92 -5.12
CA PHE A 299 -10.50 15.24 -6.52
C PHE A 299 -9.82 14.27 -7.49
N SER A 300 -9.64 13.02 -7.10
CA SER A 300 -9.12 11.96 -7.95
C SER A 300 -10.24 10.98 -8.34
N ILE A 301 -10.09 10.37 -9.51
CA ILE A 301 -11.07 9.44 -10.11
C ILE A 301 -10.38 8.09 -10.30
N SER A 302 -10.90 7.06 -9.63
CA SER A 302 -10.46 5.68 -9.85
C SER A 302 -11.17 5.12 -11.09
N ALA A 303 -10.41 4.87 -12.15
CA ALA A 303 -10.96 4.47 -13.45
C ALA A 303 -10.93 2.95 -13.69
N VAL A 304 -10.01 2.24 -13.03
CA VAL A 304 -9.71 0.83 -13.30
C VAL A 304 -9.31 0.08 -12.04
N ARG A 305 -9.50 -1.23 -12.06
CA ARG A 305 -9.07 -2.22 -11.07
C ARG A 305 -8.30 -3.34 -11.75
N GLY A 306 -7.39 -4.00 -11.02
CA GLY A 306 -6.55 -5.06 -11.56
C GLY A 306 -5.35 -4.56 -12.37
N CYS A 307 -4.34 -5.43 -12.56
CA CYS A 307 -3.13 -5.07 -13.29
C CYS A 307 -2.48 -6.31 -13.93
N PHE A 308 -2.40 -6.36 -15.25
CA PHE A 308 -1.72 -7.45 -15.97
C PHE A 308 -0.20 -7.29 -16.07
N GLY A 309 0.37 -6.24 -15.46
CA GLY A 309 1.82 -6.05 -15.37
C GLY A 309 2.53 -7.15 -14.60
N ALA A 310 1.88 -7.68 -13.55
CA ALA A 310 2.32 -8.85 -12.78
C ALA A 310 3.79 -8.76 -12.30
N CYS A 311 4.25 -7.56 -11.89
CA CYS A 311 5.59 -7.37 -11.32
C CYS A 311 5.75 -8.25 -10.07
N SER A 312 6.91 -8.91 -9.94
CA SER A 312 7.16 -9.93 -8.93
C SER A 312 7.07 -9.43 -7.48
N PHE A 313 7.34 -8.14 -7.27
CA PHE A 313 7.31 -7.49 -5.94
C PHE A 313 5.97 -6.86 -5.58
N CYS A 314 5.00 -6.83 -6.53
CA CYS A 314 3.78 -6.05 -6.37
C CYS A 314 2.64 -6.89 -5.79
N ALA A 315 2.13 -6.48 -4.62
CA ALA A 315 1.02 -7.13 -3.95
C ALA A 315 -0.33 -6.96 -4.69
N LEU A 316 -0.46 -5.98 -5.60
CA LEU A 316 -1.69 -5.74 -6.35
C LEU A 316 -2.11 -6.94 -7.18
N THR A 317 -1.15 -7.68 -7.76
CA THR A 317 -1.44 -8.90 -8.51
C THR A 317 -2.14 -9.95 -7.64
N PHE A 318 -1.74 -10.07 -6.38
CA PHE A 318 -2.27 -11.04 -5.44
C PHE A 318 -3.56 -10.58 -4.74
N HIS A 319 -3.80 -9.26 -4.71
CA HIS A 319 -5.00 -8.67 -4.11
C HIS A 319 -6.08 -8.34 -5.16
N GLN A 320 -5.74 -7.59 -6.21
CA GLN A 320 -6.72 -7.17 -7.23
C GLN A 320 -6.79 -8.10 -8.45
N GLY A 321 -5.81 -8.99 -8.61
CA GLY A 321 -5.75 -9.90 -9.74
C GLY A 321 -5.12 -9.28 -11.00
N ARG A 322 -5.02 -10.13 -12.06
CA ARG A 322 -4.37 -9.82 -13.34
C ARG A 322 -5.35 -9.44 -14.45
N ILE A 323 -6.63 -9.51 -14.22
CA ILE A 323 -7.67 -9.15 -15.18
C ILE A 323 -8.12 -7.73 -14.87
N VAL A 324 -8.02 -6.84 -15.83
CA VAL A 324 -8.40 -5.44 -15.67
C VAL A 324 -9.91 -5.28 -15.86
N SER A 325 -10.57 -4.65 -14.88
CA SER A 325 -11.94 -4.14 -14.94
C SER A 325 -11.91 -2.63 -15.03
N SER A 326 -12.74 -2.05 -15.91
CA SER A 326 -12.79 -0.60 -16.13
C SER A 326 -14.22 -0.08 -16.04
N ARG A 327 -14.34 1.09 -15.48
CA ARG A 327 -15.58 1.86 -15.51
C ARG A 327 -15.89 2.34 -16.93
N SER A 328 -17.18 2.57 -17.21
CA SER A 328 -17.61 3.18 -18.46
C SER A 328 -17.15 4.64 -18.57
N GLU A 329 -17.08 5.14 -19.78
CA GLU A 329 -16.81 6.56 -20.03
C GLU A 329 -17.91 7.44 -19.39
N GLU A 330 -19.16 7.02 -19.48
CA GLU A 330 -20.31 7.73 -18.90
C GLU A 330 -20.19 7.88 -17.38
N SER A 331 -19.88 6.78 -16.67
CA SER A 331 -19.67 6.79 -15.22
C SER A 331 -18.53 7.73 -14.82
N LEU A 332 -17.41 7.71 -15.56
CA LEU A 332 -16.26 8.57 -15.28
C LEU A 332 -16.54 10.04 -15.56
N LEU A 333 -17.28 10.36 -16.62
CA LEU A 333 -17.71 11.73 -16.93
C LEU A 333 -18.76 12.25 -15.94
N LYS A 334 -19.69 11.39 -15.48
CA LYS A 334 -20.65 11.72 -14.42
C LYS A 334 -19.92 12.13 -13.14
N GLU A 335 -18.92 11.34 -12.74
CA GLU A 335 -18.10 11.66 -11.56
C GLU A 335 -17.28 12.94 -11.76
N ALA A 336 -16.67 13.16 -12.92
CA ALA A 336 -15.92 14.39 -13.19
C ALA A 336 -16.83 15.64 -13.13
N ARG A 337 -18.08 15.57 -13.61
CA ARG A 337 -19.06 16.65 -13.45
C ARG A 337 -19.45 16.86 -11.99
N LEU A 338 -19.63 15.78 -11.23
CA LEU A 338 -19.89 15.85 -9.78
C LEU A 338 -18.73 16.57 -9.05
N LEU A 339 -17.49 16.21 -9.34
CA LEU A 339 -16.33 16.89 -8.75
C LEU A 339 -16.31 18.38 -9.10
N ALA A 340 -16.62 18.73 -10.36
CA ALA A 340 -16.66 20.11 -10.81
C ALA A 340 -17.79 20.95 -10.14
N SER A 341 -18.81 20.30 -9.58
CA SER A 341 -19.90 20.97 -8.86
C SER A 341 -19.61 21.28 -7.40
N PHE A 342 -18.52 20.77 -6.82
CA PHE A 342 -18.19 21.03 -5.42
C PHE A 342 -17.68 22.46 -5.21
N PRO A 343 -18.13 23.15 -4.14
CA PRO A 343 -17.77 24.56 -3.89
C PRO A 343 -16.26 24.82 -3.76
N ASP A 344 -15.52 23.82 -3.24
CA ASP A 344 -14.07 23.88 -3.03
C ASP A 344 -13.26 23.35 -4.23
N PHE A 345 -13.90 22.98 -5.34
CA PHE A 345 -13.23 22.54 -6.55
C PHE A 345 -12.57 23.72 -7.27
N LYS A 346 -11.24 23.68 -7.40
CA LYS A 346 -10.46 24.78 -8.02
C LYS A 346 -10.18 24.56 -9.51
N GLY A 347 -10.84 23.58 -10.13
CA GLY A 347 -10.69 23.24 -11.54
C GLY A 347 -9.67 22.15 -11.84
N TYR A 348 -9.17 21.45 -10.83
CA TYR A 348 -8.11 20.44 -10.99
C TYR A 348 -8.62 19.05 -10.61
N ILE A 349 -8.72 18.14 -11.60
CA ILE A 349 -8.83 16.71 -11.32
C ILE A 349 -7.40 16.20 -11.11
N HIS A 350 -7.11 15.78 -9.88
CA HIS A 350 -5.74 15.49 -9.44
C HIS A 350 -5.16 14.21 -10.06
N ASP A 351 -6.03 13.22 -10.34
CA ASP A 351 -5.64 11.98 -11.00
C ASP A 351 -6.85 11.32 -11.67
N VAL A 352 -6.63 10.72 -12.83
CA VAL A 352 -7.54 9.75 -13.45
C VAL A 352 -6.75 8.46 -13.64
N GLY A 353 -6.94 7.51 -12.73
CA GLY A 353 -6.00 6.40 -12.64
C GLY A 353 -6.54 5.15 -11.97
N GLY A 354 -5.61 4.39 -11.42
CA GLY A 354 -5.81 3.12 -10.76
C GLY A 354 -4.46 2.45 -10.51
N PRO A 355 -4.37 1.12 -10.43
CA PRO A 355 -3.09 0.42 -10.29
C PRO A 355 -2.09 0.76 -11.40
N THR A 356 -2.60 1.11 -12.59
CA THR A 356 -1.86 1.60 -13.75
C THR A 356 -2.80 2.47 -14.59
N ALA A 357 -2.49 3.74 -14.74
CA ALA A 357 -3.40 4.72 -15.32
C ALA A 357 -3.78 4.45 -16.78
N ASN A 358 -2.85 3.90 -17.57
CA ASN A 358 -3.06 3.66 -19.00
C ASN A 358 -3.60 2.28 -19.37
N PHE A 359 -4.06 1.49 -18.38
CA PHE A 359 -4.83 0.28 -18.67
C PHE A 359 -6.33 0.58 -18.66
N ARG A 360 -7.04 0.20 -19.73
CA ARG A 360 -8.49 0.42 -19.84
C ARG A 360 -9.28 -0.85 -20.17
N GLN A 361 -8.59 -1.95 -20.44
CA GLN A 361 -9.20 -3.22 -20.87
C GLN A 361 -8.33 -4.41 -20.43
N PRO A 362 -8.89 -5.63 -20.38
CA PRO A 362 -8.12 -6.84 -20.20
C PRO A 362 -7.00 -6.94 -21.25
N ALA A 363 -5.89 -7.57 -20.88
CA ALA A 363 -4.73 -7.65 -21.77
C ALA A 363 -5.04 -8.33 -23.13
N CYS A 364 -5.97 -9.27 -23.16
CA CYS A 364 -6.46 -9.95 -24.36
C CYS A 364 -7.81 -10.61 -24.12
N ASP A 365 -8.53 -10.99 -25.18
CA ASP A 365 -9.84 -11.66 -25.10
C ASP A 365 -9.80 -13.01 -24.40
N ARG A 366 -8.66 -13.70 -24.48
CA ARG A 366 -8.49 -15.00 -23.83
C ARG A 366 -8.57 -14.89 -22.32
N GLN A 367 -8.13 -13.78 -21.73
CA GLN A 367 -8.18 -13.59 -20.27
C GLN A 367 -9.60 -13.72 -19.71
N LEU A 368 -10.62 -13.29 -20.44
CA LEU A 368 -12.01 -13.35 -19.98
C LEU A 368 -12.60 -14.76 -20.07
N ARG A 369 -12.10 -15.60 -20.96
CA ARG A 369 -12.61 -16.94 -21.19
C ARG A 369 -11.78 -18.03 -20.51
N GLU A 370 -10.45 -17.86 -20.51
CA GLU A 370 -9.47 -18.88 -20.13
C GLU A 370 -8.64 -18.46 -18.90
N GLY A 371 -8.86 -17.23 -18.39
CA GLY A 371 -8.04 -16.64 -17.33
C GLY A 371 -6.68 -16.13 -17.81
N ALA A 372 -5.91 -15.58 -16.89
CA ALA A 372 -4.55 -15.14 -17.14
C ALA A 372 -3.59 -16.33 -17.31
N CYS A 373 -2.63 -16.24 -18.22
CA CYS A 373 -1.65 -17.31 -18.47
C CYS A 373 -0.88 -17.69 -17.20
N LYS A 374 -0.77 -19.00 -16.90
CA LYS A 374 -0.04 -19.49 -15.70
C LYS A 374 1.44 -19.12 -15.74
N ASN A 375 2.11 -19.39 -16.88
CA ASN A 375 3.56 -19.34 -16.99
C ASN A 375 4.08 -18.17 -17.84
N ARG A 376 3.24 -17.13 -18.06
CA ARG A 376 3.62 -15.97 -18.85
C ARG A 376 3.02 -14.68 -18.28
N GLN A 377 3.84 -13.63 -18.25
CA GLN A 377 3.38 -12.27 -18.05
C GLN A 377 3.04 -11.62 -19.39
N CYS A 378 2.09 -10.67 -19.39
CA CYS A 378 1.64 -10.05 -20.65
C CYS A 378 2.66 -9.10 -21.26
N LEU A 379 3.51 -8.48 -20.43
CA LEU A 379 4.48 -7.46 -20.85
C LEU A 379 5.94 -7.93 -20.74
N TYR A 380 6.21 -9.05 -20.07
CA TYR A 380 7.57 -9.56 -19.86
C TYR A 380 7.73 -11.00 -20.40
N PRO A 381 8.88 -11.36 -20.98
CA PRO A 381 10.08 -10.55 -21.30
C PRO A 381 9.86 -9.58 -22.46
N THR A 382 8.87 -9.82 -23.28
CA THR A 382 8.42 -8.98 -24.39
C THR A 382 6.89 -8.96 -24.42
N PRO A 383 6.26 -7.88 -24.92
CA PRO A 383 4.81 -7.81 -25.05
C PRO A 383 4.24 -9.04 -25.77
N CYS A 384 3.17 -9.61 -25.21
CA CYS A 384 2.52 -10.79 -25.78
C CYS A 384 1.89 -10.45 -27.13
N LYS A 385 2.11 -11.30 -28.16
CA LYS A 385 1.54 -11.11 -29.50
C LYS A 385 0.00 -11.04 -29.55
N HIS A 386 -0.66 -11.59 -28.55
CA HIS A 386 -2.13 -11.55 -28.41
C HIS A 386 -2.63 -10.37 -27.59
N MET A 387 -1.71 -9.54 -27.09
CA MET A 387 -2.10 -8.40 -26.25
C MET A 387 -2.80 -7.32 -27.09
N ARG A 388 -3.90 -6.83 -26.59
CA ARG A 388 -4.57 -5.65 -27.12
C ARG A 388 -3.85 -4.40 -26.63
N VAL A 389 -3.28 -3.64 -27.55
CA VAL A 389 -2.62 -2.38 -27.23
C VAL A 389 -3.40 -1.24 -27.89
N SER A 390 -4.04 -0.42 -27.09
CA SER A 390 -4.75 0.77 -27.55
C SER A 390 -4.98 1.75 -26.42
N HIS A 391 -4.71 3.02 -26.67
CA HIS A 391 -5.00 4.13 -25.77
C HIS A 391 -6.14 5.02 -26.28
N THR A 392 -6.82 4.65 -27.36
CA THR A 392 -7.83 5.49 -28.04
C THR A 392 -8.98 5.85 -27.09
N GLU A 393 -9.51 4.86 -26.34
CA GLU A 393 -10.56 5.10 -25.33
C GLU A 393 -10.09 6.07 -24.25
N LEU A 394 -8.87 5.92 -23.75
CA LEU A 394 -8.31 6.80 -22.73
C LEU A 394 -8.14 8.24 -23.24
N VAL A 395 -7.61 8.41 -24.44
CA VAL A 395 -7.44 9.73 -25.07
C VAL A 395 -8.79 10.43 -25.27
N SER A 396 -9.81 9.71 -25.76
CA SER A 396 -11.17 10.23 -25.90
C SER A 396 -11.74 10.70 -24.57
N LEU A 397 -11.65 9.84 -23.55
CA LEU A 397 -12.11 10.14 -22.19
C LEU A 397 -11.44 11.41 -21.63
N LEU A 398 -10.11 11.49 -21.68
CA LEU A 398 -9.35 12.63 -21.14
C LEU A 398 -9.71 13.94 -21.84
N ARG A 399 -9.93 13.93 -23.16
CA ARG A 399 -10.39 15.09 -23.93
C ARG A 399 -11.80 15.54 -23.50
N LYS A 400 -12.72 14.60 -23.34
CA LYS A 400 -14.06 14.88 -22.85
C LYS A 400 -14.06 15.43 -21.42
N MET A 401 -13.23 14.88 -20.53
CA MET A 401 -13.10 15.41 -19.17
C MET A 401 -12.57 16.86 -19.15
N ARG A 402 -11.59 17.18 -19.99
CA ARG A 402 -11.09 18.56 -20.12
C ARG A 402 -12.13 19.56 -20.66
N ALA A 403 -13.11 19.08 -21.41
CA ALA A 403 -14.16 19.91 -21.97
C ALA A 403 -15.31 20.17 -20.96
N ILE A 404 -15.31 19.57 -19.77
CA ILE A 404 -16.33 19.79 -18.74
C ILE A 404 -16.19 21.24 -18.21
N PRO A 405 -17.28 22.04 -18.19
CA PRO A 405 -17.27 23.37 -17.59
C PRO A 405 -16.73 23.34 -16.14
N GLY A 406 -15.85 24.29 -15.82
CA GLY A 406 -15.20 24.34 -14.51
C GLY A 406 -13.90 23.50 -14.39
N VAL A 407 -13.63 22.56 -15.29
CA VAL A 407 -12.39 21.79 -15.31
C VAL A 407 -11.31 22.55 -16.08
N LYS A 408 -10.24 22.93 -15.39
CA LYS A 408 -9.06 23.61 -15.97
C LYS A 408 -7.98 22.62 -16.39
N LYS A 409 -7.75 21.58 -15.59
CA LYS A 409 -6.73 20.56 -15.83
C LYS A 409 -7.19 19.19 -15.32
N VAL A 410 -6.79 18.15 -16.06
CA VAL A 410 -6.96 16.75 -15.67
C VAL A 410 -5.58 16.13 -15.67
N PHE A 411 -5.10 15.65 -14.52
CA PHE A 411 -3.76 15.07 -14.38
C PHE A 411 -3.80 13.54 -14.38
N ILE A 412 -2.69 12.94 -14.77
CA ILE A 412 -2.37 11.53 -14.58
C ILE A 412 -1.15 11.46 -13.65
N ARG A 413 -1.37 11.05 -12.38
CA ARG A 413 -0.35 11.02 -11.32
C ARG A 413 -0.05 9.61 -10.80
N SER A 414 -0.97 8.67 -10.94
CA SER A 414 -0.81 7.27 -10.48
C SER A 414 0.20 6.46 -11.26
N GLY A 415 0.86 7.06 -12.26
CA GLY A 415 1.88 6.42 -13.07
C GLY A 415 1.32 5.63 -14.25
N ILE A 416 2.18 5.44 -15.24
CA ILE A 416 1.86 4.69 -16.46
C ILE A 416 2.82 3.51 -16.64
N ARG A 417 2.35 2.47 -17.33
CA ARG A 417 3.23 1.42 -17.89
C ARG A 417 3.79 1.91 -19.22
N TYR A 418 5.03 2.38 -19.18
CA TYR A 418 5.71 2.90 -20.36
C TYR A 418 5.97 1.79 -21.41
N ASP A 419 6.17 0.54 -20.99
CA ASP A 419 6.32 -0.60 -21.87
C ASP A 419 5.02 -0.94 -22.63
N TYR A 420 3.84 -0.77 -22.03
CA TYR A 420 2.55 -0.86 -22.71
C TYR A 420 2.37 0.31 -23.68
N LEU A 421 2.79 1.52 -23.30
CA LEU A 421 2.78 2.68 -24.18
C LEU A 421 3.71 2.47 -25.37
N MET A 422 4.91 1.93 -25.16
CA MET A 422 5.86 1.64 -26.25
C MET A 422 5.41 0.53 -27.20
N ALA A 423 4.52 -0.35 -26.75
CA ALA A 423 3.88 -1.34 -27.61
C ALA A 423 2.76 -0.75 -28.48
N ASP A 424 2.27 0.45 -28.19
CA ASP A 424 1.35 1.21 -29.04
C ASP A 424 2.12 1.88 -30.19
N LYS A 425 1.69 1.59 -31.41
CA LYS A 425 2.29 2.18 -32.62
C LYS A 425 1.94 3.65 -32.81
N SER A 426 0.91 4.15 -32.09
CA SER A 426 0.43 5.53 -32.17
C SER A 426 1.14 6.43 -31.16
N ASP A 427 1.53 7.64 -31.59
CA ASP A 427 2.03 8.71 -30.70
C ASP A 427 0.90 9.51 -30.02
N GLN A 428 -0.35 9.19 -30.33
CA GLN A 428 -1.48 10.00 -29.92
C GLN A 428 -1.57 10.13 -28.38
N PHE A 429 -1.45 9.01 -27.66
CA PHE A 429 -1.54 9.05 -26.19
C PHE A 429 -0.35 9.78 -25.56
N LEU A 430 0.88 9.51 -25.99
CA LEU A 430 2.05 10.20 -25.45
C LEU A 430 1.98 11.71 -25.68
N THR A 431 1.56 12.12 -26.88
CA THR A 431 1.36 13.54 -27.21
C THR A 431 0.26 14.18 -26.35
N GLU A 432 -0.88 13.52 -26.20
CA GLU A 432 -1.99 13.99 -25.34
C GLU A 432 -1.54 14.11 -23.89
N LEU A 433 -0.87 13.06 -23.38
CA LEU A 433 -0.33 13.01 -22.02
C LEU A 433 0.59 14.19 -21.72
N CYS A 434 1.64 14.39 -22.53
CA CYS A 434 2.62 15.45 -22.33
C CYS A 434 1.99 16.85 -22.43
N ARG A 435 1.16 17.08 -23.42
CA ARG A 435 0.59 18.42 -23.63
C ARG A 435 -0.42 18.85 -22.59
N TYR A 436 -1.17 17.91 -21.99
CA TYR A 436 -2.35 18.27 -21.23
C TYR A 436 -2.47 17.64 -19.84
N HIS A 437 -1.74 16.53 -19.55
CA HIS A 437 -2.00 15.71 -18.36
C HIS A 437 -0.79 15.55 -17.43
N VAL A 438 0.36 16.09 -17.79
CA VAL A 438 1.56 16.15 -16.94
C VAL A 438 1.67 17.55 -16.32
N SER A 439 1.91 17.58 -15.00
CA SER A 439 2.05 18.82 -14.22
C SER A 439 3.49 19.32 -14.09
N GLY A 440 4.37 19.00 -15.04
CA GLY A 440 5.81 19.28 -15.00
C GLY A 440 6.66 18.04 -14.71
N GLN A 441 6.11 17.03 -14.03
CA GLN A 441 6.80 15.78 -13.72
C GLN A 441 5.92 14.58 -14.07
N LEU A 442 6.49 13.61 -14.79
CA LEU A 442 5.86 12.33 -15.05
C LEU A 442 6.60 11.22 -14.28
N LYS A 443 5.88 10.54 -13.38
CA LYS A 443 6.40 9.41 -12.62
C LYS A 443 6.35 8.15 -13.45
N VAL A 444 7.48 7.44 -13.55
CA VAL A 444 7.63 6.16 -14.23
C VAL A 444 8.43 5.20 -13.37
N ALA A 445 8.21 3.92 -13.51
CA ALA A 445 8.79 2.90 -12.64
C ALA A 445 9.64 1.89 -13.41
N PRO A 446 10.87 2.25 -13.87
CA PRO A 446 11.82 1.27 -14.41
C PRO A 446 12.32 0.30 -13.34
N GLU A 447 12.39 0.72 -12.08
CA GLU A 447 12.84 0.03 -10.87
C GLU A 447 14.34 -0.29 -10.84
N HIS A 448 14.93 -0.71 -11.93
CA HIS A 448 16.35 -1.03 -12.10
C HIS A 448 16.75 -0.95 -13.59
N ILE A 449 18.04 -1.16 -13.90
CA ILE A 449 18.54 -1.24 -15.29
C ILE A 449 19.28 -2.55 -15.58
N SER A 450 19.81 -3.24 -14.54
CA SER A 450 20.50 -4.51 -14.72
C SER A 450 19.55 -5.59 -15.26
N PRO A 451 19.92 -6.30 -16.35
CA PRO A 451 19.07 -7.34 -16.94
C PRO A 451 18.71 -8.46 -15.96
N ASN A 452 19.65 -8.85 -15.08
CA ASN A 452 19.43 -9.87 -14.06
C ASN A 452 18.32 -9.47 -13.07
N VAL A 453 18.39 -8.25 -12.55
CA VAL A 453 17.40 -7.72 -11.58
C VAL A 453 16.04 -7.53 -12.23
N LEU A 454 16.00 -6.95 -13.45
CA LEU A 454 14.77 -6.74 -14.20
C LEU A 454 14.06 -8.06 -14.52
N ALA A 455 14.82 -9.12 -14.83
CA ALA A 455 14.26 -10.45 -15.05
C ALA A 455 13.59 -11.02 -13.80
N ARG A 456 14.20 -10.86 -12.62
CA ARG A 456 13.59 -11.30 -11.34
C ARG A 456 12.38 -10.45 -10.95
N MET A 457 12.39 -9.16 -11.31
CA MET A 457 11.25 -8.25 -11.10
C MET A 457 10.08 -8.50 -12.08
N GLY A 458 10.31 -9.14 -13.24
CA GLY A 458 9.33 -9.22 -14.33
C GLY A 458 9.09 -7.86 -14.97
N LYS A 459 10.14 -7.06 -15.14
CA LYS A 459 10.13 -5.74 -15.75
C LYS A 459 10.73 -5.76 -17.15
N PRO A 460 10.34 -4.83 -18.03
CA PRO A 460 10.92 -4.75 -19.38
C PRO A 460 12.41 -4.48 -19.31
N ARG A 461 13.12 -4.84 -20.41
CA ARG A 461 14.55 -4.59 -20.52
C ARG A 461 14.85 -3.09 -20.54
N ARG A 462 16.09 -2.73 -20.21
CA ARG A 462 16.62 -1.35 -20.16
C ARG A 462 16.35 -0.58 -21.45
N GLU A 463 16.57 -1.21 -22.60
CA GLU A 463 16.42 -0.58 -23.91
C GLU A 463 14.99 -0.06 -24.16
N VAL A 464 13.98 -0.74 -23.60
CA VAL A 464 12.57 -0.28 -23.70
C VAL A 464 12.37 1.01 -22.91
N TYR A 465 13.02 1.13 -21.76
CA TYR A 465 12.97 2.35 -20.96
C TYR A 465 13.70 3.50 -21.65
N GLU A 466 14.89 3.26 -22.18
CA GLU A 466 15.68 4.27 -22.89
C GLU A 466 14.95 4.78 -24.13
N ALA A 467 14.38 3.88 -24.93
CA ALA A 467 13.55 4.27 -26.08
C ALA A 467 12.31 5.09 -25.68
N PHE A 468 11.71 4.78 -24.53
CA PHE A 468 10.64 5.62 -23.97
C PHE A 468 11.13 7.02 -23.57
N VAL A 469 12.29 7.12 -22.91
CA VAL A 469 12.90 8.42 -22.52
C VAL A 469 13.17 9.28 -23.76
N GLU A 470 13.73 8.70 -24.82
CA GLU A 470 13.96 9.41 -26.09
C GLU A 470 12.66 9.93 -26.70
N ARG A 471 11.65 9.06 -26.78
CA ARG A 471 10.33 9.40 -27.37
C ARG A 471 9.63 10.49 -26.55
N TYR A 472 9.69 10.41 -25.21
CA TYR A 472 9.17 11.42 -24.31
C TYR A 472 9.87 12.78 -24.51
N ASN A 473 11.19 12.79 -24.55
CA ASN A 473 11.98 13.99 -24.77
C ASN A 473 11.75 14.61 -26.16
N ALA A 474 11.57 13.77 -27.20
CA ALA A 474 11.24 14.24 -28.55
C ALA A 474 9.89 14.99 -28.57
N VAL A 475 8.86 14.45 -27.90
CA VAL A 475 7.56 15.11 -27.76
C VAL A 475 7.70 16.45 -26.99
N ASN A 476 8.45 16.47 -25.90
CA ASN A 476 8.69 17.69 -25.14
C ASN A 476 9.38 18.77 -25.98
N ARG A 477 10.43 18.42 -26.70
CA ARG A 477 11.11 19.36 -27.63
C ARG A 477 10.17 19.87 -28.72
N LYS A 478 9.41 18.97 -29.36
CA LYS A 478 8.45 19.32 -30.43
C LYS A 478 7.43 20.37 -30.00
N TYR A 479 6.96 20.31 -28.76
CA TYR A 479 5.92 21.20 -28.24
C TYR A 479 6.44 22.27 -27.28
N GLY A 480 7.76 22.43 -27.11
CA GLY A 480 8.35 23.42 -26.21
C GLY A 480 7.96 23.23 -24.74
N LEU A 481 7.82 21.98 -24.28
CA LEU A 481 7.40 21.67 -22.93
C LEU A 481 8.62 21.54 -21.99
N ASN A 482 8.50 22.08 -20.78
CA ASN A 482 9.49 21.94 -19.73
C ASN A 482 9.02 20.90 -18.72
N GLN A 483 9.20 19.60 -19.04
CA GLN A 483 8.74 18.50 -18.21
C GLN A 483 9.86 17.48 -18.01
N TYR A 484 9.86 16.85 -16.83
CA TYR A 484 10.88 15.92 -16.40
C TYR A 484 10.28 14.55 -16.07
N LEU A 485 11.05 13.49 -16.36
CA LEU A 485 10.76 12.15 -15.86
C LEU A 485 11.27 12.00 -14.43
N VAL A 486 10.47 11.37 -13.58
CA VAL A 486 10.86 10.97 -12.23
C VAL A 486 10.84 9.44 -12.16
N PRO A 487 11.97 8.78 -12.42
CA PRO A 487 12.05 7.33 -12.35
C PRO A 487 12.06 6.86 -10.88
N TYR A 488 11.16 5.94 -10.57
CA TYR A 488 11.23 5.18 -9.34
C TYR A 488 12.24 4.04 -9.49
N LEU A 489 13.18 3.98 -8.55
CA LEU A 489 14.26 3.00 -8.50
C LEU A 489 14.23 2.27 -7.17
N MET A 490 14.58 0.98 -7.20
CA MET A 490 14.53 0.08 -6.06
C MET A 490 15.88 -0.57 -5.81
N SER A 491 16.39 -0.45 -4.58
CA SER A 491 17.58 -1.18 -4.13
C SER A 491 17.22 -2.51 -3.47
N SER A 492 18.17 -3.40 -3.36
CA SER A 492 18.09 -4.61 -2.53
C SER A 492 16.97 -5.59 -2.88
N HIS A 493 16.49 -5.59 -4.13
CA HIS A 493 15.58 -6.62 -4.64
C HIS A 493 16.29 -7.98 -4.71
N PRO A 494 15.62 -9.12 -4.47
CA PRO A 494 16.19 -10.44 -4.76
C PRO A 494 16.73 -10.51 -6.19
N GLY A 495 17.97 -10.97 -6.34
CA GLY A 495 18.73 -10.95 -7.59
C GLY A 495 19.67 -9.75 -7.74
N CYS A 496 19.53 -8.70 -6.93
CA CYS A 496 20.41 -7.53 -6.99
C CYS A 496 21.69 -7.76 -6.18
N THR A 497 22.79 -7.96 -6.85
CA THR A 497 24.13 -7.99 -6.25
C THR A 497 24.70 -6.58 -6.09
N LEU A 498 25.79 -6.44 -5.37
CA LEU A 498 26.47 -5.15 -5.26
C LEU A 498 26.99 -4.66 -6.63
N LYS A 499 27.36 -5.59 -7.53
CA LYS A 499 27.76 -5.28 -8.92
C LYS A 499 26.59 -4.65 -9.69
N ASP A 500 25.39 -5.21 -9.60
CA ASP A 500 24.19 -4.67 -10.25
C ASP A 500 23.86 -3.26 -9.72
N ALA A 501 24.08 -3.01 -8.43
CA ALA A 501 23.86 -1.70 -7.82
C ALA A 501 24.88 -0.65 -8.31
N VAL A 502 26.16 -1.05 -8.53
CA VAL A 502 27.18 -0.17 -9.14
C VAL A 502 26.82 0.13 -10.59
N GLU A 503 26.41 -0.86 -11.38
CA GLU A 503 25.93 -0.65 -12.77
C GLU A 503 24.80 0.39 -12.82
N LEU A 504 23.85 0.32 -11.89
CA LEU A 504 22.78 1.32 -11.79
C LEU A 504 23.33 2.71 -11.40
N ALA A 505 24.31 2.79 -10.51
CA ALA A 505 24.93 4.06 -10.14
C ALA A 505 25.69 4.70 -11.32
N GLU A 506 26.40 3.90 -12.11
CA GLU A 506 27.06 4.35 -13.35
C GLU A 506 26.03 4.88 -14.35
N TYR A 507 24.92 4.16 -14.55
CA TYR A 507 23.82 4.63 -15.41
C TYR A 507 23.24 5.97 -14.94
N LEU A 508 23.03 6.16 -13.63
CA LEU A 508 22.55 7.43 -13.07
C LEU A 508 23.54 8.57 -13.27
N ARG A 509 24.85 8.29 -13.21
CA ARG A 509 25.92 9.25 -13.53
C ARG A 509 25.85 9.66 -15.00
N ASP A 510 25.83 8.69 -15.91
CA ASP A 510 25.90 8.89 -17.35
C ASP A 510 24.65 9.62 -17.89
N THR A 511 23.51 9.36 -17.30
CA THR A 511 22.25 10.08 -17.61
C THR A 511 22.05 11.37 -16.81
N SER A 512 23.03 11.74 -15.96
CA SER A 512 22.97 12.90 -15.05
C SER A 512 21.71 12.94 -14.19
N HIS A 513 21.10 11.78 -13.94
CA HIS A 513 19.93 11.68 -13.09
C HIS A 513 20.31 11.46 -11.63
N GLN A 514 19.67 12.22 -10.72
CA GLN A 514 19.86 12.06 -9.27
C GLN A 514 18.50 11.80 -8.61
N PRO A 515 18.21 10.58 -8.19
CA PRO A 515 16.96 10.28 -7.51
C PRO A 515 16.95 10.89 -6.10
N GLU A 516 15.96 11.73 -5.82
CA GLU A 516 15.74 12.29 -4.48
C GLU A 516 15.16 11.22 -3.54
N GLN A 517 14.27 10.40 -4.07
CA GLN A 517 13.63 9.31 -3.33
C GLN A 517 14.04 7.95 -3.91
N VAL A 518 14.56 7.10 -3.05
CA VAL A 518 14.86 5.70 -3.37
C VAL A 518 14.08 4.78 -2.46
N GLN A 519 13.62 3.67 -3.04
CA GLN A 519 12.92 2.63 -2.30
C GLN A 519 13.82 1.42 -2.14
N ASP A 520 13.90 0.88 -0.91
CA ASP A 520 14.44 -0.44 -0.71
C ASP A 520 13.34 -1.47 -0.96
N PHE A 521 13.70 -2.64 -1.48
CA PHE A 521 12.74 -3.73 -1.61
C PHE A 521 12.09 -4.04 -0.26
N TYR A 522 10.76 -4.03 -0.23
CA TYR A 522 9.97 -4.30 0.95
C TYR A 522 9.35 -5.71 0.84
N PRO A 523 9.77 -6.69 1.67
CA PRO A 523 9.20 -8.03 1.61
C PRO A 523 7.74 -8.06 2.08
N THR A 524 6.83 -7.83 1.14
CA THR A 524 5.38 -7.85 1.39
C THR A 524 4.85 -9.27 1.20
N PRO A 525 4.08 -9.85 2.14
CA PRO A 525 3.48 -11.18 1.98
C PRO A 525 2.69 -11.32 0.68
N GLY A 526 2.62 -12.52 0.12
CA GLY A 526 1.87 -12.80 -1.11
C GLY A 526 2.55 -12.31 -2.40
N THR A 527 3.84 -12.01 -2.40
CA THR A 527 4.58 -11.61 -3.61
C THR A 527 5.67 -12.61 -3.97
N LEU A 528 5.91 -12.81 -5.30
CA LEU A 528 7.00 -13.65 -5.81
C LEU A 528 8.36 -13.24 -5.23
N SER A 529 8.62 -11.92 -5.17
CA SER A 529 9.87 -11.41 -4.63
C SER A 529 10.05 -11.69 -3.14
N THR A 530 8.98 -11.75 -2.36
CA THR A 530 9.06 -12.13 -0.94
C THR A 530 9.32 -13.63 -0.79
N CYS A 531 8.76 -14.46 -1.66
CA CYS A 531 9.13 -15.87 -1.72
C CYS A 531 10.63 -16.05 -2.01
N MET A 532 11.16 -15.37 -3.04
CA MET A 532 12.60 -15.38 -3.33
C MET A 532 13.43 -14.86 -2.13
N TYR A 533 12.99 -13.78 -1.50
CA TYR A 533 13.69 -13.17 -0.36
C TYR A 533 13.83 -14.14 0.83
N TYR A 534 12.75 -14.83 1.16
CA TYR A 534 12.74 -15.78 2.26
C TYR A 534 13.54 -17.04 1.94
N THR A 535 13.27 -17.64 0.79
CA THR A 535 13.78 -18.97 0.43
C THR A 535 15.19 -18.95 -0.17
N GLY A 536 15.55 -17.88 -0.90
CA GLY A 536 16.73 -17.84 -1.75
C GLY A 536 16.55 -18.60 -3.07
N LEU A 537 15.31 -18.93 -3.43
CA LEU A 537 14.94 -19.66 -4.65
C LEU A 537 13.92 -18.86 -5.45
N ASP A 538 13.97 -18.94 -6.76
CA ASP A 538 12.90 -18.45 -7.62
C ASP A 538 11.81 -19.54 -7.72
N PRO A 539 10.59 -19.30 -7.25
CA PRO A 539 9.56 -20.34 -7.25
C PRO A 539 9.10 -20.74 -8.67
N ARG A 540 9.46 -19.99 -9.72
CA ARG A 540 9.09 -20.27 -11.11
C ARG A 540 9.90 -21.41 -11.72
N ASP A 541 11.17 -21.55 -11.33
CA ASP A 541 12.13 -22.52 -11.88
C ASP A 541 12.97 -23.24 -10.81
N MET A 542 12.74 -22.94 -9.51
CA MET A 542 13.45 -23.46 -8.34
C MET A 542 14.97 -23.19 -8.36
N GLN A 543 15.44 -22.25 -9.19
CA GLN A 543 16.85 -21.87 -9.25
C GLN A 543 17.23 -20.96 -8.10
N PRO A 544 18.46 -21.07 -7.59
CA PRO A 544 18.98 -20.18 -6.56
C PRO A 544 18.95 -18.70 -7.00
N VAL A 545 18.58 -17.85 -6.07
CA VAL A 545 18.56 -16.39 -6.25
C VAL A 545 19.38 -15.74 -5.16
N TYR A 546 20.32 -14.88 -5.55
CA TYR A 546 21.03 -14.04 -4.59
C TYR A 546 20.06 -13.11 -3.86
N VAL A 547 20.22 -13.00 -2.55
CA VAL A 547 19.37 -12.12 -1.73
C VAL A 547 20.24 -11.28 -0.80
N PRO A 548 20.25 -9.94 -0.95
CA PRO A 548 20.98 -9.05 -0.05
C PRO A 548 20.27 -8.98 1.30
N LYS A 549 20.66 -9.87 2.24
CA LYS A 549 20.08 -9.95 3.60
C LYS A 549 20.83 -9.12 4.62
N ASN A 550 22.14 -8.91 4.39
CA ASN A 550 23.00 -8.15 5.30
C ASN A 550 22.57 -6.67 5.31
N PRO A 551 22.23 -6.08 6.48
CA PRO A 551 21.83 -4.68 6.59
C PRO A 551 22.88 -3.69 6.07
N HIS A 552 24.16 -4.00 6.23
CA HIS A 552 25.26 -3.16 5.75
C HIS A 552 25.33 -3.15 4.23
N GLU A 553 25.20 -4.32 3.59
CA GLU A 553 25.12 -4.42 2.13
C GLU A 553 23.90 -3.66 1.58
N LYS A 554 22.74 -3.78 2.21
CA LYS A 554 21.55 -2.99 1.83
C LYS A 554 21.83 -1.49 1.91
N ALA A 555 22.54 -1.05 2.96
CA ALA A 555 22.93 0.35 3.11
C ALA A 555 23.88 0.79 1.98
N MET A 556 24.82 -0.05 1.57
CA MET A 556 25.72 0.21 0.43
C MET A 556 24.95 0.30 -0.89
N GLN A 557 24.06 -0.67 -1.18
CA GLN A 557 23.22 -0.64 -2.39
C GLN A 557 22.35 0.62 -2.45
N ARG A 558 21.76 1.02 -1.33
CA ARG A 558 20.99 2.27 -1.23
C ARG A 558 21.86 3.51 -1.41
N ALA A 559 23.06 3.52 -0.81
CA ALA A 559 23.99 4.63 -0.94
C ALA A 559 24.46 4.84 -2.38
N LEU A 560 24.63 3.77 -3.16
CA LEU A 560 24.97 3.82 -4.58
C LEU A 560 23.90 4.53 -5.41
N LEU A 561 22.61 4.36 -5.10
CA LEU A 561 21.53 5.09 -5.77
C LEU A 561 21.57 6.60 -5.49
N GLN A 562 22.13 7.00 -4.37
CA GLN A 562 22.28 8.41 -3.94
C GLN A 562 23.75 8.77 -3.74
N TYR A 563 24.62 8.30 -4.63
CA TYR A 563 26.08 8.41 -4.52
C TYR A 563 26.57 9.87 -4.43
N ARG A 564 25.85 10.84 -4.98
CA ARG A 564 26.22 12.26 -4.90
C ARG A 564 26.02 12.87 -3.50
N ASN A 565 25.24 12.23 -2.64
CA ASN A 565 25.06 12.70 -1.27
C ASN A 565 26.35 12.45 -0.44
N PRO A 566 27.01 13.51 0.08
CA PRO A 566 28.26 13.35 0.85
C PRO A 566 28.13 12.40 2.05
N ALA A 567 26.93 12.29 2.64
CA ALA A 567 26.68 11.35 3.75
C ALA A 567 26.83 9.87 3.33
N ASN A 568 26.73 9.57 2.05
CA ASN A 568 26.80 8.21 1.50
C ASN A 568 28.21 7.85 0.99
N HIS A 569 29.13 8.82 0.84
CA HIS A 569 30.42 8.62 0.18
C HIS A 569 31.24 7.50 0.80
N ASP A 570 31.23 7.33 2.13
CA ASP A 570 31.99 6.28 2.81
C ASP A 570 31.49 4.88 2.41
N LEU A 571 30.17 4.67 2.41
CA LEU A 571 29.54 3.41 1.99
C LEU A 571 29.76 3.13 0.50
N VAL A 572 29.72 4.17 -0.35
CA VAL A 572 29.96 4.01 -1.78
C VAL A 572 31.41 3.61 -2.04
N ARG A 573 32.40 4.25 -1.39
CA ARG A 573 33.81 3.86 -1.51
C ARG A 573 34.07 2.43 -1.05
N GLU A 574 33.44 2.03 0.06
CA GLU A 574 33.53 0.67 0.56
C GLU A 574 32.98 -0.33 -0.47
N ALA A 575 31.78 -0.07 -1.00
CA ALA A 575 31.18 -0.90 -2.04
C ALA A 575 32.07 -1.04 -3.29
N LEU A 576 32.66 0.07 -3.75
CA LEU A 576 33.55 0.08 -4.92
C LEU A 576 34.84 -0.70 -4.68
N ARG A 577 35.46 -0.57 -3.50
CA ARG A 577 36.66 -1.34 -3.13
C ARG A 577 36.39 -2.84 -3.01
N LEU A 578 35.25 -3.23 -2.43
CA LEU A 578 34.84 -4.63 -2.35
C LEU A 578 34.71 -5.29 -3.73
N LEU A 579 34.41 -4.50 -4.76
CA LEU A 579 34.28 -4.97 -6.15
C LEU A 579 35.52 -4.73 -7.01
N GLY A 580 36.61 -4.15 -6.45
CA GLY A 580 37.79 -3.78 -7.22
C GLY A 580 37.54 -2.65 -8.23
N ARG A 581 36.51 -1.81 -8.02
CA ARG A 581 36.11 -0.69 -8.89
C ARG A 581 36.64 0.64 -8.37
N GLU A 582 37.93 0.68 -8.02
CA GLU A 582 38.59 1.90 -7.57
C GLU A 582 38.70 2.96 -8.66
N ASP A 583 38.59 2.55 -9.95
CA ASP A 583 38.45 3.42 -11.12
C ASP A 583 37.30 4.43 -10.99
N LEU A 584 36.27 4.11 -10.21
CA LEU A 584 35.11 4.97 -9.94
C LEU A 584 35.29 5.90 -8.73
N ILE A 585 36.49 5.89 -8.10
CA ILE A 585 36.85 6.77 -6.98
C ILE A 585 37.84 7.81 -7.48
N GLY A 586 37.42 9.07 -7.58
CA GLY A 586 38.27 10.14 -8.10
C GLY A 586 37.55 11.47 -8.26
N PHE A 587 38.15 12.37 -9.02
CA PHE A 587 37.59 13.68 -9.38
C PHE A 587 37.25 13.77 -10.89
N GLY A 588 37.54 12.72 -11.64
CA GLY A 588 37.26 12.68 -13.08
C GLY A 588 35.78 12.46 -13.40
N PRO A 589 35.37 12.67 -14.65
CA PRO A 589 33.97 12.59 -15.09
C PRO A 589 33.37 11.17 -14.92
N HIS A 590 34.22 10.14 -14.88
CA HIS A 590 33.78 8.76 -14.69
C HIS A 590 33.65 8.35 -13.22
N ALA A 591 34.15 9.17 -12.29
CA ALA A 591 34.08 8.85 -10.89
C ALA A 591 32.66 9.03 -10.31
N LEU A 592 32.29 8.17 -9.38
CA LEU A 592 31.04 8.28 -8.62
C LEU A 592 31.25 9.13 -7.36
N VAL A 593 32.39 8.95 -6.69
CA VAL A 593 32.70 9.64 -5.43
C VAL A 593 34.16 10.08 -5.37
N PRO A 594 34.48 11.19 -4.66
CA PRO A 594 35.86 11.62 -4.44
C PRO A 594 36.61 10.66 -3.50
N PRO A 595 37.96 10.62 -3.54
CA PRO A 595 38.79 9.76 -2.70
C PRO A 595 38.59 9.96 -1.21
N ARG A 596 38.21 11.16 -0.82
CA ARG A 596 37.86 11.53 0.57
C ARG A 596 36.59 12.37 0.57
N THR A 597 35.77 12.27 1.61
CA THR A 597 34.57 13.10 1.72
C THR A 597 34.94 14.57 1.88
N ILE A 598 34.53 15.40 0.92
CA ILE A 598 34.68 16.85 1.01
C ILE A 598 33.49 17.36 1.81
N ARG A 599 33.75 17.82 3.03
CA ARG A 599 32.69 18.40 3.90
C ARG A 599 32.72 19.92 3.80
N SER A 600 31.54 20.54 3.74
CA SER A 600 31.45 21.99 3.84
C SER A 600 31.91 22.48 5.23
N SER A 601 32.38 23.71 5.30
CA SER A 601 32.79 24.33 6.58
C SER A 601 31.63 24.37 7.61
N ALA A 602 30.39 24.51 7.15
CA ALA A 602 29.18 24.48 7.98
C ALA A 602 28.90 23.08 8.60
N GLU A 603 29.14 22.01 7.86
CA GLU A 603 28.98 20.63 8.37
C GLU A 603 30.09 20.24 9.34
N ARG A 604 31.32 20.73 9.12
CA ARG A 604 32.42 20.58 10.08
C ARG A 604 32.07 21.26 11.41
N TYR A 605 31.62 22.50 11.35
CA TYR A 605 31.24 23.27 12.55
C TYR A 605 30.08 22.64 13.31
N SER A 606 29.05 22.11 12.61
CA SER A 606 27.92 21.44 13.23
C SER A 606 28.29 20.15 13.95
N ARG A 607 29.21 19.36 13.40
CA ARG A 607 29.71 18.12 14.04
C ARG A 607 30.65 18.41 15.20
N GLU A 608 31.53 19.39 15.09
CA GLU A 608 32.42 19.80 16.19
C GLU A 608 31.60 20.33 17.36
N LYS A 609 30.51 21.07 17.10
CA LYS A 609 29.56 21.53 18.10
C LYS A 609 28.75 20.38 18.72
N ALA A 610 28.37 19.36 17.95
CA ALA A 610 27.72 18.16 18.44
C ALA A 610 28.67 17.27 19.27
N ALA A 611 29.92 17.14 18.82
CA ALA A 611 30.95 16.37 19.53
C ALA A 611 31.37 17.05 20.85
N SER A 612 31.47 18.39 20.87
CA SER A 612 31.73 19.14 22.10
C SER A 612 30.59 19.05 23.11
N ARG A 613 29.32 19.07 22.63
CA ARG A 613 28.15 18.81 23.49
C ARG A 613 28.12 17.40 24.07
N ALA A 614 28.50 16.38 23.28
CA ALA A 614 28.60 15.02 23.76
C ALA A 614 29.73 14.82 24.79
N LYS A 615 30.86 15.51 24.62
CA LYS A 615 31.96 15.50 25.60
C LYS A 615 31.60 16.24 26.90
N SER A 616 30.89 17.36 26.82
CA SER A 616 30.41 18.07 28.01
C SER A 616 29.32 17.31 28.78
N ALA A 617 28.49 16.51 28.10
CA ALA A 617 27.52 15.63 28.75
C ALA A 617 28.19 14.45 29.50
N HIS A 618 29.36 13.99 29.06
CA HIS A 618 30.12 12.94 29.74
C HIS A 618 30.93 13.45 30.95
N THR A 619 31.20 14.75 31.02
CA THR A 619 32.03 15.31 32.12
C THR A 619 31.17 15.71 33.34
N TYR A 620 29.86 15.73 33.23
CA TYR A 620 28.93 16.03 34.35
C TYR A 620 28.30 14.78 34.99
N GLY A 621 28.72 13.57 34.62
CA GLY A 621 28.11 12.30 35.02
C GLY A 621 28.91 11.48 36.05
N SER A 622 29.85 12.04 36.80
CA SER A 622 30.56 11.29 37.85
C SER A 622 30.86 12.11 39.10
N ALA A 623 29.84 12.19 39.98
CA ALA A 623 30.04 12.52 41.39
C ALA A 623 29.49 11.33 42.22
N PRO A 624 30.27 10.79 43.22
CA PRO A 624 29.88 9.59 43.94
C PRO A 624 28.74 9.90 44.95
N ALA A 625 27.80 8.99 45.00
CA ALA A 625 26.68 9.00 45.95
C ALA A 625 27.24 8.86 47.39
N ARG A 626 27.04 9.88 48.20
CA ARG A 626 27.17 9.80 49.64
C ARG A 626 25.85 9.27 50.25
N SER A 627 25.99 8.15 50.93
CA SER A 627 25.00 7.54 51.79
C SER A 627 24.38 8.55 52.79
N ARG A 628 23.06 8.62 52.93
CA ARG A 628 22.37 9.19 54.09
C ARG A 628 21.38 8.19 54.65
N VAL A 629 21.63 7.94 55.96
CA VAL A 629 20.80 7.23 56.93
C VAL A 629 19.50 8.02 57.22
N PRO A 630 18.38 7.39 57.55
CA PRO A 630 17.12 8.06 57.77
C PRO A 630 16.97 8.58 59.22
N ALA A 631 16.35 9.76 59.38
CA ALA A 631 15.87 10.25 60.67
C ALA A 631 14.40 10.71 60.58
N SER A 632 13.68 10.33 61.60
CA SER A 632 12.26 10.34 61.86
C SER A 632 11.65 11.71 62.17
N HIS A 633 10.35 11.82 61.90
CA HIS A 633 9.26 12.59 62.55
C HIS A 633 9.50 14.01 63.08
N ARG A 634 8.71 14.97 62.61
CA ARG A 634 7.72 15.67 63.44
C ARG A 634 6.84 16.64 62.63
N THR A 635 5.58 16.63 63.02
CA THR A 635 4.43 17.49 62.77
C THR A 635 4.67 18.99 63.08
N ASP A 636 4.07 19.95 62.34
CA ASP A 636 2.95 20.79 62.76
C ASP A 636 2.75 22.04 61.85
N ARG A 637 1.52 22.19 61.47
CA ARG A 637 0.61 23.36 61.39
C ARG A 637 1.00 24.71 60.80
N ALA A 638 0.06 25.15 59.99
CA ALA A 638 -0.62 26.45 59.95
C ALA A 638 -0.35 27.39 58.74
N ALA A 639 -1.46 27.69 58.07
CA ALA A 639 -1.71 28.73 57.08
C ALA A 639 -1.78 30.14 57.72
N PRO A 640 -2.32 31.18 57.06
CA PRO A 640 -2.03 31.85 55.79
C PRO A 640 -1.87 33.40 55.95
N ARG A 641 -1.60 34.15 54.84
CA ARG A 641 -1.99 35.58 54.61
C ARG A 641 -1.42 36.07 53.27
N GLN A 642 -2.23 36.41 52.34
CA GLN A 642 -2.90 37.69 51.92
C GLN A 642 -1.98 38.88 51.60
N GLY A 643 -2.25 39.44 50.42
CA GLY A 643 -2.10 40.85 50.06
C GLY A 643 -0.91 41.13 49.12
N GLY A 644 -1.03 41.87 48.06
CA GLY A 644 -1.99 42.76 47.53
C GLY A 644 -1.46 43.42 46.26
N ARG A 645 -2.38 43.75 45.41
CA ARG A 645 -2.53 44.80 44.39
C ARG A 645 -1.39 45.77 44.06
N ARG A 646 -1.19 46.01 42.73
CA ARG A 646 -1.40 47.22 41.92
C ARG A 646 -0.69 47.08 40.59
N ALA A 647 -1.30 47.18 39.41
CA ALA A 647 -1.93 48.30 38.70
C ALA A 647 -0.93 49.25 38.02
N GLY A 648 -1.07 49.44 36.73
CA GLY A 648 -0.49 50.53 35.93
C GLY A 648 -0.12 49.99 34.54
N ALA A 649 -0.92 50.01 33.53
CA ALA A 649 -1.40 51.08 32.65
C ALA A 649 -0.33 51.65 31.70
N GLY A 650 -0.59 51.48 30.39
CA GLY A 650 -0.22 52.55 29.47
C GLY A 650 0.38 52.18 28.11
N ARG A 651 -0.47 52.08 27.11
CA ARG A 651 -0.50 52.82 25.85
C ARG A 651 0.45 52.49 24.68
N LYS A 652 -0.23 52.12 23.60
CA LYS A 652 -0.25 52.74 22.23
C LYS A 652 1.02 52.65 21.38
N GLY A 653 0.88 52.17 20.20
CA GLY A 653 0.49 52.63 18.87
C GLY A 653 1.34 51.90 17.86
N GLY A 654 0.83 51.36 16.82
CA GLY A 654 0.35 52.01 15.65
C GLY A 654 1.18 51.68 14.43
N GLY A 655 0.59 51.05 13.45
CA GLY A 655 0.64 51.50 12.10
C GLY A 655 1.60 50.79 11.10
N ARG A 656 1.06 50.11 10.30
CA ARG A 656 0.95 49.91 8.84
C ARG A 656 0.99 48.46 8.45
#